data_a10d02f0f80055ae5a63b71424ad81ec
#
_entry.id   a10d02f0f80055ae5a63b71424ad81ec
#
_cell.length_a   1.000
_cell.length_b   1.000
_cell.length_c   1.000
_cell.angle_alpha   90.00
_cell.angle_beta   90.00
_cell.angle_gamma   90.00
#
_symmetry.space_group_name_H-M   'P 1'
#
loop_
_entity.id
_entity.type
_entity.pdbx_description
1 polymer ?
#
loop_
_entity_poly.entity_id
_entity_poly.type
_entity_poly.pdbx_seq_one_letter_code
_entity_poly.pdbx_strand_id
1 'polypeptide(L)'
;MFKKYLIGVSVIVIFLSSLVIILNDTDSLNPGHRKAKNKFGKPSGAMQSLQFMSEIRAFPDKDIPADKFYKAFEYSQEHLANTFDYPNIQQWTSIGPNNIGGRSISLAVHPVDTSIVFIGSASGGLWKSTSGGIGANAWTMINTGFPSLAVSSIAIDSVNPNVMFIGTGENYGYQYSVNNGVNLRLTRGMYGIGILKTTNGGTTWTKSLDWSYSNQRGVWKVMINPKNPNVVYSATSEGVYKSYNAGGSWTQILNYPMAMDMLINTTDTNIVYASIGNLSNNIPNANVGLYKSINGGVNWTKLAGGLPATWSGKATLQVYKGNPNYIYANIANDITSYVGYYRSTDAGTTWTLGSTTVPSSNQGWYNQGHFVKANDPNAILVGCLDVHKSTNGGTSFTIKSSWSAWNTGATPPGQPEGPSNFVHADVHYYTDNPKEPNKIYIAADGGLYRSDNFGETFYSCNGGYVTSQFYATLGNSYTDSVFCLGGLQDNRAAFYQGTTAWYKTFGGDGFCSQVSSANPLVCYTEYTYGDIAKSNNGGVSLNYLNNIPNSGSETYYCFNTPFIVAPSNPNILYVAGTDFYKSTNAGTSFSASLKNFGGGKALSMATSWLSVDTIYVGTTPTASVAAGVFRSVNGGSTWTDITASLPNRYPTRIVNNPYKASDVYVTFGGFGTGHVYKSSDAGTTWTNITNNLPDVPTQSVFSDPVYPNNVYVGNDLGVYASTNGGTTWGEYRNGMPYSIVFDLSYVPVSRKMRALTHGAGIWEIKLAAVPTSVVNEGSELPKEFALKQNYPNPFNPVTRIDFSVAKQSNIRINVYDVSGKIVKKLIDKNHSTGNYYVNFDSYELSSGVYFYAMIIDGNLFKTNRMTLLK
;
A
#
# COMPACT_ATOMS: atom_id res chain seq x y z
N MET A 1 -24.54 -65.71 -20.61
CA MET A 1 -24.07 -64.47 -21.28
C MET A 1 -24.54 -63.18 -20.59
N PHE A 2 -25.61 -63.18 -19.83
CA PHE A 2 -26.14 -61.93 -19.17
C PHE A 2 -25.36 -61.48 -17.93
N LYS A 3 -24.65 -62.35 -17.24
CA LYS A 3 -23.90 -61.95 -16.02
C LYS A 3 -22.56 -61.18 -16.25
N LYS A 4 -22.01 -61.28 -17.47
CA LYS A 4 -20.74 -60.53 -17.80
C LYS A 4 -20.99 -59.09 -18.23
N TYR A 5 -22.16 -58.74 -18.71
CA TYR A 5 -22.52 -57.37 -19.10
C TYR A 5 -22.92 -56.48 -17.90
N LEU A 6 -23.45 -57.08 -16.83
CA LEU A 6 -23.84 -56.31 -15.63
C LEU A 6 -22.61 -55.81 -14.82
N ILE A 7 -21.52 -56.59 -14.82
CA ILE A 7 -20.29 -56.20 -14.12
C ILE A 7 -19.54 -55.07 -14.90
N GLY A 8 -19.62 -55.09 -16.23
CA GLY A 8 -19.01 -54.07 -17.08
C GLY A 8 -19.70 -52.70 -16.95
N VAL A 9 -21.01 -52.69 -16.83
CA VAL A 9 -21.78 -51.44 -16.68
C VAL A 9 -21.59 -50.84 -15.26
N SER A 10 -21.51 -51.72 -14.24
CA SER A 10 -21.26 -51.25 -12.86
C SER A 10 -19.86 -50.65 -12.66
N VAL A 11 -18.83 -51.15 -13.34
CA VAL A 11 -17.48 -50.62 -13.29
C VAL A 11 -17.37 -49.30 -14.07
N ILE A 12 -18.09 -49.16 -15.19
CA ILE A 12 -18.11 -47.90 -15.97
C ILE A 12 -18.88 -46.81 -15.22
N VAL A 13 -19.98 -47.16 -14.52
CA VAL A 13 -20.72 -46.17 -13.70
C VAL A 13 -19.92 -45.73 -12.47
N ILE A 14 -19.14 -46.65 -11.86
CA ILE A 14 -18.24 -46.30 -10.74
C ILE A 14 -17.06 -45.43 -11.23
N PHE A 15 -16.53 -45.71 -12.43
CA PHE A 15 -15.47 -44.87 -13.02
C PHE A 15 -15.99 -43.51 -13.47
N LEU A 16 -17.19 -43.41 -14.00
CA LEU A 16 -17.81 -42.12 -14.35
C LEU A 16 -18.24 -41.33 -13.11
N SER A 17 -18.71 -41.98 -12.05
CA SER A 17 -19.01 -41.29 -10.78
C SER A 17 -17.72 -40.86 -10.06
N SER A 18 -16.65 -41.60 -10.11
CA SER A 18 -15.33 -41.22 -9.60
C SER A 18 -14.70 -40.11 -10.43
N LEU A 19 -14.91 -40.12 -11.76
CA LEU A 19 -14.43 -39.05 -12.64
C LEU A 19 -15.22 -37.74 -12.47
N VAL A 20 -16.55 -37.85 -12.23
CA VAL A 20 -17.38 -36.67 -11.91
C VAL A 20 -17.07 -36.13 -10.53
N ILE A 21 -16.72 -36.98 -9.55
CA ILE A 21 -16.25 -36.53 -8.23
C ILE A 21 -14.85 -35.89 -8.32
N ILE A 22 -13.96 -36.48 -9.17
CA ILE A 22 -12.62 -35.88 -9.37
C ILE A 22 -12.68 -34.57 -10.18
N LEU A 23 -13.66 -34.42 -11.09
CA LEU A 23 -13.86 -33.15 -11.82
C LEU A 23 -14.58 -32.07 -11.00
N ASN A 24 -15.32 -32.47 -9.94
CA ASN A 24 -15.89 -31.48 -8.99
C ASN A 24 -14.96 -31.13 -7.83
N ASP A 25 -13.89 -31.88 -7.59
CA ASP A 25 -12.95 -31.67 -6.49
C ASP A 25 -11.65 -30.95 -6.91
N THR A 26 -11.52 -30.55 -8.18
CA THR A 26 -10.41 -29.68 -8.61
C THR A 26 -10.52 -28.24 -8.09
N ASP A 27 -11.69 -27.86 -7.56
CA ASP A 27 -11.87 -26.60 -6.83
C ASP A 27 -11.29 -26.64 -5.40
N SER A 28 -10.94 -27.81 -4.85
CA SER A 28 -10.39 -27.96 -3.49
C SER A 28 -8.86 -27.78 -3.42
N LEU A 29 -8.18 -27.73 -4.56
CA LEU A 29 -6.72 -27.57 -4.62
C LEU A 29 -6.26 -26.12 -4.87
N ASN A 30 -7.21 -25.19 -4.98
CA ASN A 30 -6.91 -23.78 -5.09
C ASN A 30 -7.55 -22.99 -3.93
N PRO A 31 -6.88 -22.88 -2.76
CA PRO A 31 -7.46 -22.22 -1.57
C PRO A 31 -7.74 -20.72 -1.77
N GLY A 32 -7.35 -20.15 -2.92
CA GLY A 32 -7.63 -18.74 -3.28
C GLY A 32 -9.04 -18.47 -3.82
N HIS A 33 -9.77 -19.51 -4.21
CA HIS A 33 -11.13 -19.37 -4.74
C HIS A 33 -12.20 -19.81 -3.72
N ARG A 34 -12.20 -19.27 -2.51
CA ARG A 34 -13.50 -18.94 -1.97
C ARG A 34 -14.09 -17.90 -2.93
N LYS A 35 -14.95 -18.33 -3.85
CA LYS A 35 -15.91 -17.41 -4.48
C LYS A 35 -16.45 -16.59 -3.31
N ALA A 36 -16.02 -15.35 -3.21
CA ALA A 36 -16.73 -14.41 -2.37
C ALA A 36 -18.19 -14.67 -2.71
N LYS A 37 -18.99 -15.08 -1.76
CA LYS A 37 -20.43 -15.15 -1.94
C LYS A 37 -20.82 -13.71 -2.17
N ASN A 38 -20.71 -13.27 -3.43
CA ASN A 38 -21.23 -11.99 -3.89
C ASN A 38 -22.73 -12.07 -3.64
N LYS A 39 -23.13 -11.70 -2.43
CA LYS A 39 -24.48 -11.29 -2.20
C LYS A 39 -24.63 -10.05 -3.05
N PHE A 40 -25.43 -10.15 -4.10
CA PHE A 40 -25.86 -9.04 -4.94
C PHE A 40 -26.03 -7.78 -4.08
N GLY A 41 -25.29 -6.72 -4.38
CA GLY A 41 -25.36 -5.44 -3.68
C GLY A 41 -24.23 -5.14 -2.68
N LYS A 42 -23.19 -5.95 -2.47
CA LYS A 42 -22.00 -5.54 -1.73
C LYS A 42 -20.98 -4.87 -2.64
N PRO A 43 -20.37 -3.75 -2.19
CA PRO A 43 -19.23 -3.13 -2.88
C PRO A 43 -18.10 -4.15 -3.10
N SER A 44 -17.33 -3.98 -4.18
CA SER A 44 -16.10 -4.75 -4.39
C SER A 44 -15.06 -4.43 -3.31
N GLY A 45 -14.05 -5.26 -3.10
CA GLY A 45 -12.95 -4.99 -2.16
C GLY A 45 -12.27 -3.64 -2.42
N ALA A 46 -12.20 -3.22 -3.69
CA ALA A 46 -11.74 -1.90 -4.09
C ALA A 46 -12.56 -0.74 -3.49
N MET A 47 -13.89 -0.84 -3.45
CA MET A 47 -14.76 0.17 -2.84
C MET A 47 -14.57 0.24 -1.32
N GLN A 48 -14.39 -0.89 -0.68
CA GLN A 48 -14.13 -0.98 0.77
C GLN A 48 -12.77 -0.39 1.15
N SER A 49 -11.76 -0.58 0.29
CA SER A 49 -10.46 0.08 0.42
C SER A 49 -10.59 1.60 0.34
N LEU A 50 -11.37 2.11 -0.62
CA LEU A 50 -11.65 3.55 -0.75
C LEU A 50 -12.30 4.10 0.52
N GLN A 51 -13.30 3.39 1.03
CA GLN A 51 -14.00 3.77 2.25
C GLN A 51 -13.02 3.85 3.43
N PHE A 52 -12.26 2.81 3.67
CA PHE A 52 -11.28 2.74 4.76
C PHE A 52 -10.26 3.89 4.69
N MET A 53 -9.66 4.13 3.52
CA MET A 53 -8.66 5.17 3.33
C MET A 53 -9.24 6.58 3.50
N SER A 54 -10.51 6.77 3.16
CA SER A 54 -11.18 8.06 3.29
C SER A 54 -11.61 8.34 4.72
N GLU A 55 -12.19 7.35 5.41
CA GLU A 55 -12.63 7.50 6.80
C GLU A 55 -11.48 7.88 7.75
N ILE A 56 -10.33 7.20 7.63
CA ILE A 56 -9.15 7.50 8.46
C ILE A 56 -8.67 8.96 8.25
N ARG A 57 -8.89 9.54 7.07
CA ARG A 57 -8.43 10.89 6.73
C ARG A 57 -9.47 11.96 6.99
N ALA A 58 -10.74 11.66 6.74
CA ALA A 58 -11.81 12.64 6.84
C ALA A 58 -12.31 12.85 8.27
N PHE A 59 -12.42 11.78 9.06
CA PHE A 59 -13.08 11.86 10.38
C PHE A 59 -12.43 12.88 11.33
N PRO A 60 -13.22 13.76 12.00
CA PRO A 60 -14.69 13.76 12.13
C PRO A 60 -15.41 14.55 11.03
N ASP A 61 -14.67 15.13 10.09
CA ASP A 61 -15.24 15.84 8.97
C ASP A 61 -15.97 14.87 8.03
N LYS A 62 -16.92 15.39 7.26
CA LYS A 62 -17.64 14.60 6.25
C LYS A 62 -16.81 14.32 5.01
N ASP A 63 -15.84 15.18 4.73
CA ASP A 63 -14.93 15.08 3.59
C ASP A 63 -13.48 15.20 4.06
N ILE A 64 -12.55 14.63 3.30
CA ILE A 64 -11.12 14.90 3.49
C ILE A 64 -10.90 16.41 3.26
N PRO A 65 -10.28 17.13 4.20
CA PRO A 65 -10.00 18.56 4.02
C PRO A 65 -9.19 18.82 2.76
N ALA A 66 -9.72 19.65 1.86
CA ALA A 66 -9.23 19.79 0.49
C ALA A 66 -7.84 20.44 0.37
N ASP A 67 -7.42 21.20 1.37
CA ASP A 67 -6.21 22.03 1.35
C ASP A 67 -5.11 21.53 2.29
N LYS A 68 -5.45 20.71 3.27
CA LYS A 68 -4.56 20.35 4.37
C LYS A 68 -3.32 19.56 3.94
N PHE A 69 -3.48 18.60 3.06
CA PHE A 69 -2.36 17.76 2.63
C PHE A 69 -1.26 18.59 1.95
N TYR A 70 -1.64 19.45 1.01
CA TYR A 70 -0.64 20.22 0.28
C TYR A 70 0.00 21.33 1.14
N LYS A 71 -0.79 21.96 2.02
CA LYS A 71 -0.23 22.88 3.04
C LYS A 71 0.77 22.20 3.97
N ALA A 72 0.48 20.98 4.37
CA ALA A 72 1.41 20.20 5.19
C ALA A 72 2.69 19.82 4.44
N PHE A 73 2.59 19.57 3.13
CA PHE A 73 3.76 19.38 2.28
C PHE A 73 4.60 20.66 2.18
N GLU A 74 4.00 21.81 1.90
CA GLU A 74 4.70 23.10 1.86
C GLU A 74 5.38 23.41 3.20
N TYR A 75 4.64 23.24 4.29
CA TYR A 75 5.20 23.40 5.64
C TYR A 75 6.42 22.50 5.89
N SER A 76 6.33 21.23 5.47
CA SER A 76 7.46 20.29 5.60
C SER A 76 8.67 20.74 4.78
N GLN A 77 8.46 21.21 3.54
CA GLN A 77 9.54 21.71 2.70
C GLN A 77 10.21 22.96 3.28
N GLU A 78 9.43 23.88 3.83
CA GLU A 78 9.94 25.16 4.34
C GLU A 78 10.63 25.02 5.70
N HIS A 79 10.14 24.13 6.58
CA HIS A 79 10.53 24.12 7.98
C HIS A 79 11.24 22.84 8.43
N LEU A 80 11.07 21.72 7.73
CA LEU A 80 11.53 20.40 8.19
C LEU A 80 12.53 19.74 7.24
N ALA A 81 12.59 20.14 5.98
CA ALA A 81 13.57 19.63 5.04
C ALA A 81 14.99 20.04 5.51
N ASN A 82 15.91 19.07 5.57
CA ASN A 82 17.29 19.27 5.99
C ASN A 82 17.52 19.80 7.44
N THR A 83 16.48 19.79 8.27
CA THR A 83 16.61 20.24 9.67
C THR A 83 17.13 19.17 10.62
N PHE A 84 17.18 17.92 10.19
CA PHE A 84 17.62 16.81 11.00
C PHE A 84 19.14 16.63 10.91
N ASP A 85 19.86 17.23 11.86
CA ASP A 85 21.32 17.13 11.99
C ASP A 85 21.69 15.85 12.75
N TYR A 86 21.53 14.71 12.08
CA TYR A 86 22.06 13.44 12.60
C TYR A 86 23.47 13.26 12.04
N PRO A 87 24.51 13.16 12.88
CA PRO A 87 25.84 12.88 12.39
C PRO A 87 25.83 11.54 11.66
N ASN A 88 26.04 11.53 10.35
CA ASN A 88 25.90 10.42 9.43
C ASN A 88 24.44 10.02 9.14
N ILE A 89 23.63 10.91 8.51
CA ILE A 89 22.34 10.54 7.93
C ILE A 89 22.58 9.39 6.97
N GLN A 90 22.22 8.17 7.41
CA GLN A 90 22.26 7.01 6.53
C GLN A 90 21.15 7.16 5.48
N GLN A 91 21.42 6.69 4.29
CA GLN A 91 20.45 6.69 3.21
C GLN A 91 19.53 5.49 3.37
N TRP A 92 18.23 5.72 3.19
CA TRP A 92 17.29 4.64 3.03
C TRP A 92 17.60 3.86 1.76
N THR A 93 17.52 2.54 1.83
CA THR A 93 17.74 1.63 0.71
C THR A 93 16.47 0.89 0.40
N SER A 94 16.03 0.94 -0.86
CA SER A 94 14.88 0.14 -1.30
C SER A 94 15.27 -1.35 -1.30
N ILE A 95 14.42 -2.17 -0.70
CA ILE A 95 14.52 -3.63 -0.78
C ILE A 95 13.48 -4.24 -1.72
N GLY A 96 12.78 -3.41 -2.47
CA GLY A 96 11.81 -3.81 -3.49
C GLY A 96 10.38 -3.88 -2.96
N PRO A 97 9.53 -4.73 -3.56
CA PRO A 97 9.80 -5.68 -4.66
C PRO A 97 10.07 -5.01 -6.01
N ASN A 98 11.03 -5.53 -6.76
CA ASN A 98 11.32 -5.06 -8.13
C ASN A 98 10.62 -5.92 -9.21
N ASN A 99 9.92 -6.96 -8.79
CA ASN A 99 9.25 -7.93 -9.64
C ASN A 99 7.72 -7.94 -9.45
N ILE A 100 7.18 -7.05 -8.64
CA ILE A 100 5.74 -6.93 -8.39
C ILE A 100 5.38 -5.46 -8.59
N GLY A 101 4.69 -5.14 -9.68
CA GLY A 101 4.16 -3.81 -9.94
C GLY A 101 2.95 -3.50 -9.06
N GLY A 102 2.66 -2.21 -8.90
CA GLY A 102 1.42 -1.72 -8.29
C GLY A 102 0.47 -1.14 -9.33
N ARG A 103 -0.71 -0.72 -8.87
CA ARG A 103 -1.77 -0.18 -9.74
C ARG A 103 -1.26 0.94 -10.62
N SER A 104 -1.49 0.79 -11.92
CA SER A 104 -1.06 1.68 -12.99
C SER A 104 -2.28 2.13 -13.79
N ILE A 105 -2.44 3.44 -13.94
CA ILE A 105 -3.69 4.04 -14.44
C ILE A 105 -3.53 4.91 -15.68
N SER A 106 -2.31 5.17 -16.11
CA SER A 106 -2.03 5.93 -17.34
C SER A 106 -0.74 5.50 -18.02
N LEU A 107 -0.69 5.64 -19.35
CA LEU A 107 0.43 5.26 -20.19
C LEU A 107 0.62 6.26 -21.31
N ALA A 108 1.86 6.49 -21.73
CA ALA A 108 2.19 7.17 -22.97
C ALA A 108 3.47 6.59 -23.58
N VAL A 109 3.47 6.36 -24.89
CA VAL A 109 4.67 6.04 -25.66
C VAL A 109 5.19 7.31 -26.32
N HIS A 110 6.49 7.55 -26.25
CA HIS A 110 7.10 8.72 -26.84
C HIS A 110 6.93 8.70 -28.39
N PRO A 111 6.47 9.80 -29.00
CA PRO A 111 6.03 9.77 -30.41
C PRO A 111 7.14 9.53 -31.41
N VAL A 112 8.38 9.85 -31.08
CA VAL A 112 9.55 9.73 -31.97
C VAL A 112 10.40 8.51 -31.62
N ASP A 113 10.79 8.37 -30.36
CA ASP A 113 11.53 7.22 -29.84
C ASP A 113 10.60 6.28 -29.08
N THR A 114 10.09 5.27 -29.76
CA THR A 114 9.08 4.34 -29.19
C THR A 114 9.66 3.33 -28.20
N SER A 115 10.97 3.36 -27.94
CA SER A 115 11.58 2.66 -26.79
C SER A 115 11.31 3.39 -25.46
N ILE A 116 10.98 4.69 -25.54
CA ILE A 116 10.64 5.47 -24.35
C ILE A 116 9.15 5.33 -24.05
N VAL A 117 8.86 4.80 -22.86
CA VAL A 117 7.50 4.64 -22.33
C VAL A 117 7.39 5.32 -21.00
N PHE A 118 6.31 6.05 -20.79
CA PHE A 118 5.95 6.64 -19.51
C PHE A 118 4.74 5.92 -18.92
N ILE A 119 4.76 5.70 -17.62
CA ILE A 119 3.65 5.08 -16.88
C ILE A 119 3.33 5.90 -15.63
N GLY A 120 2.05 6.12 -15.40
CA GLY A 120 1.53 6.76 -14.20
C GLY A 120 0.98 5.72 -13.23
N SER A 121 1.59 5.65 -12.06
CA SER A 121 1.09 4.85 -10.93
C SER A 121 -0.02 5.58 -10.20
N ALA A 122 -0.93 4.83 -9.61
CA ALA A 122 -2.00 5.37 -8.75
C ALA A 122 -1.49 5.93 -7.42
N SER A 123 -0.30 5.51 -6.95
CA SER A 123 0.27 5.95 -5.68
C SER A 123 1.79 6.08 -5.69
N GLY A 124 2.45 5.71 -6.78
CA GLY A 124 3.92 5.71 -6.92
C GLY A 124 4.46 6.77 -7.88
N GLY A 125 3.65 7.74 -8.32
CA GLY A 125 4.11 8.84 -9.18
C GLY A 125 4.34 8.44 -10.64
N LEU A 126 5.17 9.23 -11.33
CA LEU A 126 5.50 9.08 -12.75
C LEU A 126 6.81 8.30 -12.94
N TRP A 127 6.79 7.35 -13.87
CA TRP A 127 7.95 6.51 -14.19
C TRP A 127 8.25 6.55 -15.68
N LYS A 128 9.52 6.38 -16.04
CA LYS A 128 10.03 6.35 -17.40
C LYS A 128 10.86 5.09 -17.64
N SER A 129 10.62 4.44 -18.75
CA SER A 129 11.51 3.43 -19.34
C SER A 129 12.13 3.96 -20.61
N THR A 130 13.36 3.56 -20.90
CA THR A 130 14.05 3.79 -22.19
C THR A 130 14.28 2.49 -22.96
N SER A 131 13.69 1.39 -22.50
CA SER A 131 13.79 0.05 -23.07
C SER A 131 12.43 -0.57 -23.42
N GLY A 132 11.36 0.25 -23.50
CA GLY A 132 10.00 -0.26 -23.70
C GLY A 132 9.49 -1.13 -22.55
N GLY A 133 9.98 -0.91 -21.34
CA GLY A 133 9.65 -1.71 -20.15
C GLY A 133 10.35 -3.07 -20.07
N ILE A 134 11.40 -3.30 -20.89
CA ILE A 134 12.10 -4.59 -20.96
C ILE A 134 13.38 -4.56 -20.11
N GLY A 135 13.55 -5.56 -19.26
CA GLY A 135 14.74 -5.77 -18.43
C GLY A 135 14.46 -5.65 -16.93
N ALA A 136 15.44 -6.07 -16.14
CA ALA A 136 15.33 -6.16 -14.68
C ALA A 136 15.24 -4.77 -13.99
N ASN A 137 15.82 -3.75 -14.61
CA ASN A 137 15.85 -2.36 -14.12
C ASN A 137 15.35 -1.43 -15.23
N ALA A 138 14.20 -1.77 -15.82
CA ALA A 138 13.64 -1.07 -16.96
C ALA A 138 13.10 0.34 -16.65
N TRP A 139 12.87 0.64 -15.38
CA TRP A 139 12.13 1.82 -14.94
C TRP A 139 12.94 2.73 -14.03
N THR A 140 12.77 4.03 -14.25
CA THR A 140 13.28 5.10 -13.39
C THR A 140 12.13 6.02 -12.98
N MET A 141 11.98 6.28 -11.69
CA MET A 141 11.01 7.25 -11.18
C MET A 141 11.42 8.67 -11.60
N ILE A 142 10.45 9.45 -12.07
CA ILE A 142 10.63 10.87 -12.36
C ILE A 142 10.23 11.68 -11.12
N ASN A 143 11.19 12.40 -10.54
CA ASN A 143 10.91 13.34 -9.47
C ASN A 143 10.25 14.60 -10.08
N THR A 144 8.99 14.83 -9.77
CA THR A 144 8.27 16.01 -10.24
C THR A 144 8.49 17.25 -9.38
N GLY A 145 9.16 17.13 -8.23
CA GLY A 145 9.28 18.20 -7.22
C GLY A 145 8.04 18.37 -6.34
N PHE A 146 7.03 17.52 -6.52
CA PHE A 146 5.79 17.51 -5.74
C PHE A 146 5.69 16.21 -4.93
N PRO A 147 4.78 16.12 -3.93
CA PRO A 147 4.60 14.89 -3.18
C PRO A 147 4.15 13.76 -4.12
N SER A 148 4.30 12.51 -3.67
CA SER A 148 3.86 11.37 -4.48
C SER A 148 2.37 11.49 -4.78
N LEU A 149 2.03 11.55 -6.06
CA LEU A 149 0.68 11.77 -6.56
C LEU A 149 0.24 10.59 -7.42
N ALA A 150 -1.07 10.37 -7.48
CA ALA A 150 -1.64 9.56 -8.55
C ALA A 150 -1.43 10.27 -9.88
N VAL A 151 -0.78 9.62 -10.84
CA VAL A 151 -0.60 10.14 -12.21
C VAL A 151 -1.63 9.47 -13.11
N SER A 152 -2.76 10.13 -13.28
CA SER A 152 -3.96 9.58 -13.93
C SER A 152 -4.03 9.81 -15.42
N SER A 153 -3.19 10.70 -15.96
CA SER A 153 -3.09 10.97 -17.40
C SER A 153 -1.70 11.44 -17.76
N ILE A 154 -1.23 11.07 -18.97
CA ILE A 154 0.04 11.53 -19.54
C ILE A 154 -0.23 11.96 -20.98
N ALA A 155 0.09 13.22 -21.33
CA ALA A 155 -0.01 13.73 -22.67
C ALA A 155 1.36 14.28 -23.13
N ILE A 156 1.84 13.83 -24.27
CA ILE A 156 3.13 14.23 -24.87
C ILE A 156 2.83 14.97 -26.17
N ASP A 157 3.44 16.13 -26.36
CA ASP A 157 3.33 16.87 -27.61
C ASP A 157 4.03 16.08 -28.72
N SER A 158 3.29 15.77 -29.78
CA SER A 158 3.81 14.99 -30.92
C SER A 158 4.80 15.76 -31.77
N VAL A 159 4.82 17.09 -31.70
CA VAL A 159 5.72 17.97 -32.42
C VAL A 159 6.98 18.27 -31.62
N ASN A 160 6.80 18.56 -30.33
CA ASN A 160 7.89 18.81 -29.38
C ASN A 160 7.74 17.90 -28.14
N PRO A 161 8.27 16.68 -28.14
CA PRO A 161 8.12 15.72 -27.06
C PRO A 161 8.73 16.15 -25.72
N ASN A 162 9.50 17.23 -25.66
CA ASN A 162 9.95 17.83 -24.41
C ASN A 162 8.80 18.51 -23.64
N VAL A 163 7.70 18.81 -24.33
CA VAL A 163 6.49 19.36 -23.73
C VAL A 163 5.56 18.21 -23.37
N MET A 164 5.32 18.04 -22.07
CA MET A 164 4.42 17.03 -21.56
C MET A 164 3.50 17.62 -20.48
N PHE A 165 2.33 17.03 -20.36
CA PHE A 165 1.39 17.30 -19.28
C PHE A 165 1.07 15.99 -18.56
N ILE A 166 0.97 16.05 -17.23
CA ILE A 166 0.41 14.96 -16.43
C ILE A 166 -0.80 15.46 -15.66
N GLY A 167 -1.88 14.68 -15.72
CA GLY A 167 -3.03 14.82 -14.85
C GLY A 167 -2.80 14.08 -13.54
N THR A 168 -3.29 14.62 -12.43
CA THR A 168 -3.10 14.04 -11.10
C THR A 168 -4.40 13.83 -10.36
N GLY A 169 -4.38 12.91 -9.37
CA GLY A 169 -5.50 12.54 -8.53
C GLY A 169 -6.27 11.31 -9.04
N GLU A 170 -6.39 10.32 -8.19
CA GLU A 170 -7.17 9.11 -8.45
C GLU A 170 -8.59 9.29 -7.91
N ASN A 171 -9.54 9.68 -8.75
CA ASN A 171 -10.92 10.00 -8.37
C ASN A 171 -11.91 9.14 -9.16
N TYR A 172 -12.65 8.25 -8.50
CA TYR A 172 -13.58 7.31 -9.13
C TYR A 172 -15.05 7.67 -8.99
N GLY A 173 -15.40 8.71 -8.28
CA GLY A 173 -16.78 9.14 -8.12
C GLY A 173 -16.91 10.56 -7.60
N TYR A 174 -18.06 11.15 -7.77
CA TYR A 174 -18.28 12.53 -7.36
C TYR A 174 -18.69 12.65 -5.90
N GLN A 175 -19.65 11.85 -5.47
CA GLN A 175 -20.10 11.78 -4.08
C GLN A 175 -20.57 10.38 -3.71
N TYR A 176 -20.17 9.91 -2.54
CA TYR A 176 -20.68 8.70 -1.90
C TYR A 176 -20.78 8.94 -0.40
N SER A 177 -21.94 8.70 0.18
CA SER A 177 -22.10 8.80 1.63
C SER A 177 -21.89 7.43 2.26
N VAL A 178 -20.94 7.33 3.19
CA VAL A 178 -20.65 6.10 3.95
C VAL A 178 -21.20 6.15 5.37
N ASN A 179 -21.08 5.03 6.07
CA ASN A 179 -21.37 4.93 7.51
C ASN A 179 -20.65 6.06 8.25
N ASN A 180 -21.29 6.77 9.14
CA ASN A 180 -20.83 7.98 9.83
C ASN A 180 -21.05 9.30 9.08
N GLY A 181 -21.75 9.28 7.93
CA GLY A 181 -22.11 10.50 7.22
C GLY A 181 -20.96 11.21 6.49
N VAL A 182 -19.82 10.52 6.32
CA VAL A 182 -18.70 11.02 5.52
C VAL A 182 -19.05 10.95 4.05
N ASN A 183 -18.94 12.07 3.34
CA ASN A 183 -19.06 12.10 1.90
C ASN A 183 -17.72 11.70 1.28
N LEU A 184 -17.70 10.61 0.56
CA LEU A 184 -16.49 10.21 -0.17
C LEU A 184 -16.52 10.80 -1.56
N ARG A 185 -15.55 11.63 -1.87
CA ARG A 185 -15.03 11.69 -3.22
C ARG A 185 -14.12 10.49 -3.36
N LEU A 186 -14.52 9.51 -4.14
CA LEU A 186 -13.90 8.19 -4.21
C LEU A 186 -12.45 8.26 -4.70
N THR A 187 -11.55 8.75 -3.85
CA THR A 187 -10.11 8.70 -4.06
C THR A 187 -9.55 7.54 -3.25
N ARG A 188 -8.80 6.64 -3.85
CA ARG A 188 -8.15 5.53 -3.12
C ARG A 188 -6.99 6.00 -2.24
N GLY A 189 -7.16 7.16 -1.60
CA GLY A 189 -6.22 7.76 -0.66
C GLY A 189 -5.08 8.53 -1.32
N MET A 190 -5.06 8.65 -2.65
CA MET A 190 -4.02 9.41 -3.33
C MET A 190 -4.56 10.73 -3.86
N TYR A 191 -3.88 11.78 -3.43
CA TYR A 191 -4.24 13.16 -3.72
C TYR A 191 -3.85 13.56 -5.14
N GLY A 192 -4.56 14.57 -5.67
CA GLY A 192 -4.21 15.29 -6.89
C GLY A 192 -3.99 16.76 -6.59
N ILE A 193 -3.24 17.42 -7.46
CA ILE A 193 -3.01 18.87 -7.43
C ILE A 193 -3.36 19.53 -8.76
N GLY A 194 -4.13 18.83 -9.61
CA GLY A 194 -4.52 19.29 -10.94
C GLY A 194 -3.57 18.79 -12.03
N ILE A 195 -3.09 19.69 -12.88
CA ILE A 195 -2.23 19.36 -14.03
C ILE A 195 -0.85 19.94 -13.83
N LEU A 196 0.18 19.11 -14.00
CA LEU A 196 1.56 19.52 -14.07
C LEU A 196 2.05 19.56 -15.52
N LYS A 197 2.94 20.48 -15.83
CA LYS A 197 3.57 20.67 -17.15
C LYS A 197 5.08 20.63 -17.04
N THR A 198 5.73 20.00 -17.99
CA THR A 198 7.16 20.12 -18.28
C THR A 198 7.39 20.65 -19.69
N THR A 199 8.54 21.31 -19.91
CA THR A 199 9.01 21.76 -21.23
C THR A 199 10.42 21.27 -21.55
N ASN A 200 10.96 20.39 -20.70
CA ASN A 200 12.33 19.87 -20.79
C ASN A 200 12.40 18.34 -20.61
N GLY A 201 11.41 17.63 -21.14
CA GLY A 201 11.37 16.16 -21.14
C GLY A 201 11.21 15.52 -19.78
N GLY A 202 10.62 16.23 -18.80
CA GLY A 202 10.36 15.72 -17.46
C GLY A 202 11.44 16.03 -16.43
N THR A 203 12.44 16.84 -16.76
CA THR A 203 13.52 17.23 -15.83
C THR A 203 12.98 18.16 -14.71
N THR A 204 12.11 19.10 -15.08
CA THR A 204 11.42 19.97 -14.13
C THR A 204 9.94 20.09 -14.49
N TRP A 205 9.12 20.32 -13.48
CA TRP A 205 7.67 20.41 -13.62
C TRP A 205 7.14 21.67 -12.94
N THR A 206 6.08 22.23 -13.51
CA THR A 206 5.35 23.37 -12.97
C THR A 206 3.86 23.08 -12.94
N LYS A 207 3.13 23.72 -12.03
CA LYS A 207 1.68 23.65 -12.00
C LYS A 207 1.07 24.38 -13.19
N SER A 208 0.16 23.73 -13.90
CA SER A 208 -0.54 24.27 -15.07
C SER A 208 -2.00 24.58 -14.74
N LEU A 209 -2.79 23.56 -14.33
CA LEU A 209 -4.07 23.76 -13.67
C LEU A 209 -3.86 23.48 -12.18
N ASP A 210 -3.81 24.53 -11.38
CA ASP A 210 -3.43 24.41 -9.97
C ASP A 210 -4.64 24.10 -9.08
N TRP A 211 -4.69 22.89 -8.54
CA TRP A 211 -5.65 22.45 -7.54
C TRP A 211 -4.98 22.01 -6.22
N SER A 212 -3.83 22.58 -5.90
CA SER A 212 -3.05 22.22 -4.71
C SER A 212 -3.88 22.32 -3.41
N TYR A 213 -4.82 23.24 -3.35
CA TYR A 213 -5.73 23.40 -2.22
C TYR A 213 -7.15 22.88 -2.48
N SER A 214 -7.29 21.99 -3.45
CA SER A 214 -8.53 21.32 -3.83
C SER A 214 -8.28 19.84 -4.12
N ASN A 215 -7.58 19.16 -3.20
CA ASN A 215 -7.03 17.81 -3.38
C ASN A 215 -8.09 16.72 -3.65
N GLN A 216 -9.37 17.00 -3.42
CA GLN A 216 -10.47 16.08 -3.74
C GLN A 216 -10.78 16.02 -5.24
N ARG A 217 -10.19 16.92 -6.05
CA ARG A 217 -10.39 16.99 -7.50
C ARG A 217 -9.38 16.09 -8.19
N GLY A 218 -9.79 15.48 -9.29
CA GLY A 218 -8.95 14.61 -10.11
C GLY A 218 -9.04 14.95 -11.59
N VAL A 219 -7.97 14.63 -12.30
CA VAL A 219 -7.87 14.76 -13.75
C VAL A 219 -7.92 13.37 -14.36
N TRP A 220 -8.85 13.13 -15.27
CA TRP A 220 -8.99 11.83 -15.93
C TRP A 220 -8.23 11.74 -17.24
N LYS A 221 -8.20 12.82 -18.01
CA LYS A 221 -7.52 12.83 -19.30
C LYS A 221 -7.04 14.22 -19.65
N VAL A 222 -5.81 14.33 -20.11
CA VAL A 222 -5.27 15.53 -20.75
C VAL A 222 -4.99 15.20 -22.20
N MET A 223 -5.37 16.08 -23.12
CA MET A 223 -5.11 15.91 -24.55
C MET A 223 -4.59 17.21 -25.14
N ILE A 224 -3.47 17.12 -25.86
CA ILE A 224 -2.90 18.20 -26.64
C ILE A 224 -3.54 18.16 -28.04
N ASN A 225 -4.00 19.27 -28.56
CA ASN A 225 -4.53 19.34 -29.92
C ASN A 225 -3.39 19.06 -30.92
N PRO A 226 -3.48 17.99 -31.74
CA PRO A 226 -2.38 17.58 -32.60
C PRO A 226 -2.05 18.55 -33.73
N LYS A 227 -2.94 19.51 -34.07
CA LYS A 227 -2.73 20.54 -35.07
C LYS A 227 -2.35 21.90 -34.49
N ASN A 228 -2.60 22.10 -33.21
CA ASN A 228 -2.27 23.33 -32.47
C ASN A 228 -1.92 23.03 -31.02
N PRO A 229 -0.65 22.80 -30.67
CA PRO A 229 -0.23 22.46 -29.32
C PRO A 229 -0.52 23.53 -28.25
N ASN A 230 -0.84 24.76 -28.66
CA ASN A 230 -1.31 25.79 -27.73
C ASN A 230 -2.71 25.46 -27.16
N VAL A 231 -3.47 24.63 -27.86
CA VAL A 231 -4.79 24.19 -27.40
C VAL A 231 -4.67 22.86 -26.67
N VAL A 232 -4.99 22.85 -25.40
CA VAL A 232 -4.99 21.65 -24.55
C VAL A 232 -6.35 21.49 -23.90
N TYR A 233 -6.86 20.27 -23.87
CA TYR A 233 -8.12 19.93 -23.22
C TYR A 233 -7.86 19.01 -22.03
N SER A 234 -8.75 19.08 -21.05
CA SER A 234 -8.73 18.15 -19.92
C SER A 234 -10.14 17.73 -19.49
N ALA A 235 -10.36 16.42 -19.39
CA ALA A 235 -11.51 15.83 -18.74
C ALA A 235 -11.17 15.63 -17.24
N THR A 236 -12.08 16.09 -16.37
CA THR A 236 -11.82 16.17 -14.93
C THR A 236 -13.04 15.82 -14.10
N SER A 237 -12.85 15.62 -12.79
CA SER A 237 -13.95 15.48 -11.83
C SER A 237 -14.92 16.67 -11.82
N GLU A 238 -14.47 17.85 -12.26
CA GLU A 238 -15.28 19.07 -12.26
C GLU A 238 -15.89 19.41 -13.64
N GLY A 239 -15.60 18.60 -14.68
CA GLY A 239 -16.03 18.83 -16.04
C GLY A 239 -14.88 18.91 -17.04
N VAL A 240 -15.12 19.55 -18.20
CA VAL A 240 -14.09 19.70 -19.23
C VAL A 240 -13.50 21.09 -19.19
N TYR A 241 -12.16 21.14 -19.15
CA TYR A 241 -11.37 22.37 -19.20
C TYR A 241 -10.59 22.48 -20.50
N LYS A 242 -10.33 23.71 -20.94
CA LYS A 242 -9.57 24.02 -22.13
C LYS A 242 -8.57 25.13 -21.85
N SER A 243 -7.37 24.97 -22.35
CA SER A 243 -6.34 26.02 -22.46
C SER A 243 -6.17 26.41 -23.90
N TYR A 244 -5.90 27.72 -24.15
CA TYR A 244 -5.59 28.27 -25.45
C TYR A 244 -4.12 28.73 -25.56
N ASN A 245 -3.33 28.57 -24.51
CA ASN A 245 -1.97 29.06 -24.36
C ASN A 245 -1.04 27.98 -23.79
N ALA A 246 -1.15 26.75 -24.31
CA ALA A 246 -0.32 25.62 -23.93
C ALA A 246 -0.30 25.38 -22.41
N GLY A 247 -1.45 25.47 -21.75
CA GLY A 247 -1.61 25.21 -20.32
C GLY A 247 -1.24 26.40 -19.42
N GLY A 248 -1.01 27.60 -19.95
CA GLY A 248 -0.73 28.77 -19.11
C GLY A 248 -1.95 29.29 -18.37
N SER A 249 -3.14 29.04 -18.87
CA SER A 249 -4.42 29.29 -18.20
C SER A 249 -5.50 28.34 -18.73
N TRP A 250 -6.55 28.12 -17.92
CA TRP A 250 -7.60 27.15 -18.21
C TRP A 250 -8.98 27.77 -18.03
N THR A 251 -9.89 27.39 -18.92
CA THR A 251 -11.30 27.77 -18.87
C THR A 251 -12.17 26.53 -18.86
N GLN A 252 -13.14 26.44 -17.97
CA GLN A 252 -14.11 25.37 -17.95
C GLN A 252 -15.09 25.58 -19.11
N ILE A 253 -15.20 24.59 -20.01
CA ILE A 253 -16.01 24.68 -21.25
C ILE A 253 -17.21 23.72 -21.23
N LEU A 254 -17.27 22.77 -20.29
CA LEU A 254 -18.43 21.93 -20.00
C LEU A 254 -18.48 21.74 -18.49
N ASN A 255 -19.51 22.33 -17.87
CA ASN A 255 -19.71 22.31 -16.42
C ASN A 255 -20.64 21.17 -15.99
N TYR A 256 -20.26 19.93 -16.35
CA TYR A 256 -20.88 18.73 -15.82
C TYR A 256 -19.80 17.92 -15.11
N PRO A 257 -19.97 17.60 -13.82
CA PRO A 257 -18.97 16.86 -13.06
C PRO A 257 -18.75 15.46 -13.62
N MET A 258 -17.56 14.92 -13.34
CA MET A 258 -17.14 13.58 -13.77
C MET A 258 -17.09 13.43 -15.30
N ALA A 259 -16.40 14.35 -15.97
CA ALA A 259 -15.90 14.08 -17.31
C ALA A 259 -14.81 13.02 -17.23
N MET A 260 -15.17 11.78 -17.61
CA MET A 260 -14.32 10.59 -17.39
C MET A 260 -13.39 10.30 -18.56
N ASP A 261 -13.76 10.74 -19.76
CA ASP A 261 -12.98 10.55 -20.98
C ASP A 261 -13.29 11.60 -22.02
N MET A 262 -12.39 11.80 -22.97
CA MET A 262 -12.61 12.70 -24.11
C MET A 262 -11.79 12.30 -25.33
N LEU A 263 -12.22 12.77 -26.51
CA LEU A 263 -11.55 12.59 -27.79
C LEU A 263 -11.48 13.91 -28.55
N ILE A 264 -10.42 14.04 -29.35
CA ILE A 264 -10.28 15.08 -30.38
C ILE A 264 -10.29 14.39 -31.74
N ASN A 265 -11.10 14.85 -32.68
CA ASN A 265 -11.04 14.39 -34.07
C ASN A 265 -9.74 14.90 -34.69
N THR A 266 -8.91 13.98 -35.18
CA THR A 266 -7.56 14.31 -35.71
C THR A 266 -7.57 15.01 -37.08
N THR A 267 -8.66 14.89 -37.83
CA THR A 267 -8.83 15.58 -39.13
C THR A 267 -9.48 16.96 -39.02
N ASP A 268 -10.40 17.12 -38.08
CA ASP A 268 -11.00 18.41 -37.72
C ASP A 268 -10.98 18.58 -36.19
N THR A 269 -10.00 19.28 -35.69
CA THR A 269 -9.77 19.45 -34.25
C THR A 269 -10.79 20.38 -33.55
N ASN A 270 -11.78 20.93 -34.30
CA ASN A 270 -12.95 21.58 -33.72
C ASN A 270 -13.98 20.55 -33.24
N ILE A 271 -13.90 19.33 -33.75
CA ILE A 271 -14.78 18.26 -33.29
C ILE A 271 -14.15 17.57 -32.09
N VAL A 272 -14.79 17.70 -30.94
CA VAL A 272 -14.36 17.09 -29.69
C VAL A 272 -15.53 16.36 -29.03
N TYR A 273 -15.22 15.29 -28.32
CA TYR A 273 -16.18 14.45 -27.58
C TYR A 273 -15.79 14.37 -26.13
N ALA A 274 -16.78 14.26 -25.26
CA ALA A 274 -16.60 14.03 -23.83
C ALA A 274 -17.63 13.02 -23.33
N SER A 275 -17.23 12.19 -22.36
CA SER A 275 -18.14 11.31 -21.63
C SER A 275 -18.32 11.79 -20.19
N ILE A 276 -19.57 11.84 -19.74
CA ILE A 276 -19.96 12.16 -18.37
C ILE A 276 -20.54 10.90 -17.73
N GLY A 277 -20.01 10.50 -16.57
CA GLY A 277 -20.42 9.27 -15.87
C GLY A 277 -19.96 9.24 -14.42
N ASN A 278 -20.21 8.13 -13.72
CA ASN A 278 -19.84 7.93 -12.29
C ASN A 278 -20.27 9.06 -11.35
N LEU A 279 -21.45 9.66 -11.60
CA LEU A 279 -21.90 10.83 -10.83
C LEU A 279 -22.34 10.50 -9.41
N SER A 280 -22.91 9.33 -9.20
CA SER A 280 -23.34 8.85 -7.89
C SER A 280 -23.66 7.36 -7.93
N ASN A 281 -23.58 6.74 -6.77
CA ASN A 281 -23.80 5.31 -6.58
C ASN A 281 -25.19 4.87 -7.06
N ASN A 282 -25.26 4.20 -8.19
CA ASN A 282 -26.48 3.65 -8.82
C ASN A 282 -27.64 4.65 -9.09
N ILE A 283 -27.41 5.95 -8.98
CA ILE A 283 -28.46 6.95 -9.24
C ILE A 283 -28.26 7.52 -10.65
N PRO A 284 -29.15 7.22 -11.59
CA PRO A 284 -29.13 7.84 -12.91
C PRO A 284 -29.27 9.37 -12.81
N ASN A 285 -28.44 10.07 -13.58
CA ASN A 285 -28.44 11.53 -13.63
C ASN A 285 -28.65 11.98 -15.08
N ALA A 286 -29.47 13.00 -15.30
CA ALA A 286 -29.76 13.51 -16.62
C ALA A 286 -28.53 14.00 -17.40
N ASN A 287 -27.50 14.41 -16.71
CA ASN A 287 -26.22 14.86 -17.32
C ASN A 287 -25.30 13.71 -17.73
N VAL A 288 -25.54 12.47 -17.27
CA VAL A 288 -24.77 11.32 -17.75
C VAL A 288 -25.04 11.13 -19.24
N GLY A 289 -23.98 11.02 -20.02
CA GLY A 289 -24.11 10.88 -21.47
C GLY A 289 -22.79 11.10 -22.20
N LEU A 290 -22.82 10.87 -23.50
CA LEU A 290 -21.76 11.30 -24.40
C LEU A 290 -22.11 12.65 -25.00
N TYR A 291 -21.15 13.53 -25.13
CA TYR A 291 -21.32 14.88 -25.65
C TYR A 291 -20.40 15.13 -26.82
N LYS A 292 -20.89 15.90 -27.80
CA LYS A 292 -20.10 16.33 -28.97
C LYS A 292 -20.13 17.86 -29.09
N SER A 293 -18.99 18.44 -29.38
CA SER A 293 -18.84 19.80 -29.86
C SER A 293 -18.30 19.79 -31.28
N ILE A 294 -18.74 20.72 -32.13
CA ILE A 294 -18.21 20.94 -33.50
C ILE A 294 -17.50 22.27 -33.63
N ASN A 295 -17.30 22.99 -32.54
CA ASN A 295 -16.69 24.31 -32.50
C ASN A 295 -15.65 24.44 -31.37
N GLY A 296 -14.91 23.33 -31.15
CA GLY A 296 -13.79 23.30 -30.20
C GLY A 296 -14.22 23.45 -28.73
N GLY A 297 -15.43 23.03 -28.38
CA GLY A 297 -15.92 23.04 -27.00
C GLY A 297 -16.72 24.30 -26.62
N VAL A 298 -17.06 25.19 -27.58
CA VAL A 298 -17.88 26.39 -27.29
C VAL A 298 -19.31 25.99 -26.98
N ASN A 299 -19.85 25.05 -27.75
CA ASN A 299 -21.18 24.47 -27.53
C ASN A 299 -21.11 22.96 -27.54
N TRP A 300 -21.93 22.32 -26.73
CA TRP A 300 -21.99 20.88 -26.57
C TRP A 300 -23.41 20.35 -26.80
N THR A 301 -23.51 19.25 -27.53
CA THR A 301 -24.76 18.53 -27.77
C THR A 301 -24.64 17.13 -27.17
N LYS A 302 -25.61 16.74 -26.34
CA LYS A 302 -25.70 15.37 -25.84
C LYS A 302 -26.09 14.46 -27.00
N LEU A 303 -25.30 13.39 -27.19
CA LEU A 303 -25.53 12.40 -28.23
C LEU A 303 -26.65 11.43 -27.84
N ALA A 304 -27.40 10.97 -28.88
CA ALA A 304 -28.46 9.99 -28.76
C ALA A 304 -28.28 8.91 -29.84
N GLY A 305 -29.20 8.78 -30.79
CA GLY A 305 -29.03 7.99 -32.01
C GLY A 305 -28.74 6.51 -31.80
N GLY A 306 -29.30 5.86 -30.78
CA GLY A 306 -29.09 4.46 -30.44
C GLY A 306 -28.29 4.23 -29.17
N LEU A 307 -27.78 5.29 -28.55
CA LEU A 307 -27.15 5.21 -27.22
C LEU A 307 -28.19 5.05 -26.11
N PRO A 308 -27.86 4.45 -24.98
CA PRO A 308 -28.71 4.45 -23.80
C PRO A 308 -28.94 5.89 -23.29
N ALA A 309 -30.12 6.16 -22.77
CA ALA A 309 -30.48 7.50 -22.27
C ALA A 309 -29.60 7.91 -21.07
N THR A 310 -29.20 6.94 -20.25
CA THR A 310 -28.37 7.12 -19.08
C THR A 310 -27.72 5.80 -18.65
N TRP A 311 -26.70 5.88 -17.79
CA TRP A 311 -26.06 4.75 -17.08
C TRP A 311 -25.52 5.23 -15.73
N SER A 312 -25.09 4.34 -14.86
CA SER A 312 -24.61 4.71 -13.51
C SER A 312 -23.08 4.69 -13.36
N GLY A 313 -22.37 3.96 -14.21
CA GLY A 313 -20.92 3.89 -14.20
C GLY A 313 -20.25 4.84 -15.20
N LYS A 314 -19.10 4.47 -15.71
CA LYS A 314 -18.38 5.28 -16.69
C LYS A 314 -18.56 4.78 -18.13
N ALA A 315 -18.30 5.66 -19.06
CA ALA A 315 -18.12 5.34 -20.47
C ALA A 315 -16.73 5.81 -20.92
N THR A 316 -15.98 4.94 -21.57
CA THR A 316 -14.71 5.29 -22.20
C THR A 316 -14.86 5.36 -23.70
N LEU A 317 -14.07 6.22 -24.34
CA LEU A 317 -14.18 6.57 -25.75
C LEU A 317 -12.91 6.22 -26.51
N GLN A 318 -13.07 5.72 -27.74
CA GLN A 318 -11.97 5.55 -28.70
C GLN A 318 -12.38 5.99 -30.07
N VAL A 319 -11.39 6.42 -30.87
CA VAL A 319 -11.55 6.77 -32.26
C VAL A 319 -10.62 5.91 -33.13
N TYR A 320 -11.12 5.44 -34.24
CA TYR A 320 -10.26 4.76 -35.21
C TYR A 320 -9.36 5.76 -35.93
N LYS A 321 -8.03 5.60 -35.80
CA LYS A 321 -7.04 6.53 -36.38
C LYS A 321 -7.14 6.65 -37.89
N GLY A 322 -7.52 5.59 -38.63
CA GLY A 322 -7.65 5.56 -40.07
C GLY A 322 -8.87 6.32 -40.61
N ASN A 323 -9.93 6.48 -39.79
CA ASN A 323 -11.10 7.25 -40.13
C ASN A 323 -11.77 7.78 -38.84
N PRO A 324 -11.62 9.07 -38.50
CA PRO A 324 -12.13 9.62 -37.25
C PRO A 324 -13.66 9.75 -37.16
N ASN A 325 -14.42 9.38 -38.22
CA ASN A 325 -15.86 9.20 -38.11
C ASN A 325 -16.25 7.91 -37.37
N TYR A 326 -15.31 6.97 -37.22
CA TYR A 326 -15.56 5.73 -36.50
C TYR A 326 -15.20 5.95 -35.02
N ILE A 327 -16.22 5.97 -34.19
CA ILE A 327 -16.11 6.21 -32.76
C ILE A 327 -16.69 5.03 -32.02
N TYR A 328 -16.07 4.68 -30.89
CA TYR A 328 -16.47 3.55 -30.06
C TYR A 328 -16.68 4.04 -28.63
N ALA A 329 -17.69 3.49 -27.98
CA ALA A 329 -18.00 3.75 -26.58
C ALA A 329 -18.15 2.41 -25.82
N ASN A 330 -17.36 2.23 -24.78
CA ASN A 330 -17.44 1.13 -23.84
C ASN A 330 -18.17 1.62 -22.59
N ILE A 331 -19.43 1.19 -22.39
CA ILE A 331 -20.34 1.74 -21.37
C ILE A 331 -20.69 0.67 -20.35
N ALA A 332 -20.62 1.02 -19.08
CA ALA A 332 -21.00 0.15 -17.98
C ALA A 332 -21.73 0.89 -16.86
N ASN A 333 -22.46 0.16 -16.05
CA ASN A 333 -22.96 0.62 -14.77
C ASN A 333 -21.88 0.48 -13.68
N ASP A 334 -22.09 1.14 -12.57
CA ASP A 334 -21.06 1.33 -11.54
C ASP A 334 -20.63 0.05 -10.80
N ILE A 335 -21.48 -0.95 -10.61
CA ILE A 335 -21.12 -2.15 -9.84
C ILE A 335 -20.65 -3.28 -10.77
N THR A 336 -21.54 -4.08 -11.31
CA THR A 336 -21.18 -5.31 -12.03
C THR A 336 -21.92 -5.48 -13.36
N SER A 337 -22.79 -4.56 -13.75
CA SER A 337 -23.55 -4.70 -14.96
C SER A 337 -22.94 -3.94 -16.13
N TYR A 338 -22.75 -4.65 -17.22
CA TYR A 338 -22.29 -4.10 -18.47
C TYR A 338 -23.45 -3.57 -19.29
N VAL A 339 -23.37 -2.32 -19.78
CA VAL A 339 -24.41 -1.72 -20.60
C VAL A 339 -24.23 -2.10 -22.06
N GLY A 340 -23.01 -1.99 -22.59
CA GLY A 340 -22.71 -2.45 -23.92
C GLY A 340 -21.50 -1.76 -24.56
N TYR A 341 -21.06 -2.36 -25.66
CA TYR A 341 -20.08 -1.80 -26.56
C TYR A 341 -20.79 -1.19 -27.77
N TYR A 342 -20.62 0.09 -27.98
CA TYR A 342 -21.30 0.84 -29.05
C TYR A 342 -20.30 1.33 -30.08
N ARG A 343 -20.74 1.36 -31.36
CA ARG A 343 -19.95 1.85 -32.48
C ARG A 343 -20.78 2.84 -33.29
N SER A 344 -20.19 3.97 -33.64
CA SER A 344 -20.66 4.90 -34.66
C SER A 344 -19.69 4.89 -35.85
N THR A 345 -20.22 5.05 -37.08
CA THR A 345 -19.45 5.21 -38.32
C THR A 345 -19.66 6.55 -38.98
N ASP A 346 -20.44 7.43 -38.36
CA ASP A 346 -20.92 8.74 -38.87
C ASP A 346 -20.64 9.89 -37.88
N ALA A 347 -19.48 9.81 -37.22
CA ALA A 347 -19.02 10.81 -36.26
C ALA A 347 -20.00 11.03 -35.08
N GLY A 348 -20.65 9.96 -34.63
CA GLY A 348 -21.51 9.97 -33.45
C GLY A 348 -22.97 10.38 -33.70
N THR A 349 -23.39 10.48 -34.97
CA THR A 349 -24.81 10.79 -35.32
C THR A 349 -25.72 9.61 -35.00
N THR A 350 -25.29 8.40 -35.40
CA THR A 350 -25.98 7.14 -35.08
C THR A 350 -25.03 6.16 -34.44
N TRP A 351 -25.56 5.30 -33.55
CA TRP A 351 -24.79 4.31 -32.81
C TRP A 351 -25.43 2.94 -32.93
N THR A 352 -24.60 1.96 -33.21
CA THR A 352 -24.98 0.56 -33.25
C THR A 352 -24.49 -0.14 -32.00
N LEU A 353 -25.40 -0.80 -31.27
CA LEU A 353 -25.05 -1.69 -30.18
C LEU A 353 -24.39 -2.94 -30.74
N GLY A 354 -23.18 -3.23 -30.32
CA GLY A 354 -22.46 -4.46 -30.59
C GLY A 354 -22.75 -5.54 -29.54
N SER A 355 -21.88 -5.69 -28.59
CA SER A 355 -22.02 -6.68 -27.52
C SER A 355 -22.57 -6.08 -26.23
N THR A 356 -23.51 -6.79 -25.60
CA THR A 356 -23.99 -6.54 -24.23
C THR A 356 -23.33 -7.47 -23.22
N THR A 357 -22.46 -8.36 -23.67
CA THR A 357 -21.78 -9.33 -22.82
C THR A 357 -20.26 -9.13 -22.90
N VAL A 358 -19.66 -8.84 -21.76
CA VAL A 358 -18.23 -8.99 -21.53
C VAL A 358 -18.08 -10.23 -20.65
N PRO A 359 -17.30 -11.24 -21.07
CA PRO A 359 -17.25 -12.52 -20.38
C PRO A 359 -16.71 -12.51 -18.94
N SER A 360 -15.92 -11.53 -18.55
CA SER A 360 -15.41 -11.40 -17.18
C SER A 360 -16.12 -10.31 -16.39
N SER A 361 -16.05 -10.41 -15.08
CA SER A 361 -16.67 -9.44 -14.17
C SER A 361 -16.24 -8.02 -14.48
N ASN A 362 -17.22 -7.15 -14.62
CA ASN A 362 -17.04 -5.74 -14.90
C ASN A 362 -17.28 -4.93 -13.64
N GLN A 363 -16.36 -4.02 -13.33
CA GLN A 363 -16.52 -3.01 -12.29
C GLN A 363 -16.64 -1.65 -12.99
N GLY A 364 -17.84 -1.32 -13.43
CA GLY A 364 -18.08 -0.22 -14.35
C GLY A 364 -17.74 1.18 -13.85
N TRP A 365 -17.47 1.33 -12.56
CA TRP A 365 -16.94 2.53 -11.96
C TRP A 365 -15.40 2.57 -11.99
N TYR A 366 -14.72 1.42 -12.17
CA TYR A 366 -13.30 1.24 -11.91
C TYR A 366 -12.50 0.88 -13.18
N ASN A 367 -12.58 -0.36 -13.64
CA ASN A 367 -11.81 -0.89 -14.76
C ASN A 367 -12.61 -0.83 -16.07
N GLN A 368 -12.21 -0.03 -17.04
CA GLN A 368 -12.93 0.16 -18.29
C GLN A 368 -12.00 0.51 -19.44
N GLY A 369 -10.78 -0.02 -19.43
CA GLY A 369 -9.85 0.19 -20.53
C GLY A 369 -10.38 -0.40 -21.84
N HIS A 370 -10.27 0.31 -22.99
CA HIS A 370 -10.47 -0.27 -24.31
C HIS A 370 -9.56 0.39 -25.35
N PHE A 371 -9.34 -0.31 -26.45
CA PHE A 371 -8.47 0.19 -27.51
C PHE A 371 -8.89 -0.37 -28.87
N VAL A 372 -8.92 0.50 -29.87
CA VAL A 372 -9.17 0.14 -31.29
C VAL A 372 -7.86 0.15 -32.06
N LYS A 373 -7.56 -0.93 -32.78
CA LYS A 373 -6.33 -1.08 -33.54
C LYS A 373 -6.17 0.05 -34.56
N ALA A 374 -4.98 0.65 -34.63
CA ALA A 374 -4.73 1.85 -35.43
C ALA A 374 -4.98 1.65 -36.93
N ASN A 375 -4.84 0.43 -37.45
CA ASN A 375 -4.99 0.09 -38.87
C ASN A 375 -6.14 -0.90 -39.16
N ASP A 376 -6.99 -1.24 -38.18
CA ASP A 376 -8.15 -2.11 -38.38
C ASP A 376 -9.28 -1.70 -37.44
N PRO A 377 -10.39 -1.13 -37.95
CA PRO A 377 -11.52 -0.67 -37.15
C PRO A 377 -12.34 -1.80 -36.53
N ASN A 378 -12.10 -3.06 -36.94
CA ASN A 378 -12.80 -4.23 -36.41
C ASN A 378 -12.04 -4.93 -35.29
N ALA A 379 -10.73 -4.67 -35.17
CA ALA A 379 -9.90 -5.26 -34.12
C ALA A 379 -9.90 -4.36 -32.88
N ILE A 380 -10.45 -4.88 -31.78
CA ILE A 380 -10.69 -4.14 -30.54
C ILE A 380 -10.23 -4.97 -29.33
N LEU A 381 -9.59 -4.32 -28.36
CA LEU A 381 -9.33 -4.87 -27.04
C LEU A 381 -10.22 -4.17 -26.01
N VAL A 382 -10.79 -4.92 -25.09
CA VAL A 382 -11.52 -4.42 -23.92
C VAL A 382 -10.93 -5.05 -22.66
N GLY A 383 -10.65 -4.24 -21.67
CA GLY A 383 -10.14 -4.65 -20.35
C GLY A 383 -11.23 -4.58 -19.29
N CYS A 384 -11.28 -5.62 -18.48
CA CYS A 384 -12.03 -5.72 -17.23
C CYS A 384 -11.10 -6.44 -16.22
N LEU A 385 -11.54 -7.52 -15.57
CA LEU A 385 -10.63 -8.44 -14.89
C LEU A 385 -9.63 -9.06 -15.88
N ASP A 386 -10.12 -9.37 -17.07
CA ASP A 386 -9.33 -9.96 -18.16
C ASP A 386 -9.37 -9.10 -19.42
N VAL A 387 -8.43 -9.36 -20.33
CA VAL A 387 -8.39 -8.79 -21.67
C VAL A 387 -9.26 -9.61 -22.61
N HIS A 388 -10.15 -8.92 -23.29
CA HIS A 388 -11.05 -9.48 -24.31
C HIS A 388 -10.74 -8.87 -25.67
N LYS A 389 -10.85 -9.64 -26.73
CA LYS A 389 -10.59 -9.22 -28.12
C LYS A 389 -11.81 -9.42 -29.00
N SER A 390 -12.13 -8.43 -29.77
CA SER A 390 -13.06 -8.50 -30.90
C SER A 390 -12.29 -8.41 -32.23
N THR A 391 -12.76 -9.10 -33.26
CA THR A 391 -12.31 -9.00 -34.66
C THR A 391 -13.45 -8.60 -35.60
N ASN A 392 -14.60 -8.22 -35.05
CA ASN A 392 -15.84 -7.90 -35.82
C ASN A 392 -16.47 -6.57 -35.36
N GLY A 393 -15.62 -5.60 -34.99
CA GLY A 393 -16.08 -4.25 -34.66
C GLY A 393 -16.83 -4.12 -33.33
N GLY A 394 -16.62 -5.06 -32.40
CA GLY A 394 -17.24 -5.04 -31.07
C GLY A 394 -18.58 -5.81 -31.00
N THR A 395 -18.96 -6.56 -32.07
CA THR A 395 -20.19 -7.37 -32.07
C THR A 395 -20.08 -8.56 -31.15
N SER A 396 -18.90 -9.14 -31.03
CA SER A 396 -18.59 -10.20 -30.05
C SER A 396 -17.15 -10.10 -29.56
N PHE A 397 -16.88 -10.63 -28.38
CA PHE A 397 -15.58 -10.66 -27.75
C PHE A 397 -15.19 -12.07 -27.32
N THR A 398 -13.90 -12.38 -27.41
CA THR A 398 -13.29 -13.61 -26.85
C THR A 398 -12.25 -13.23 -25.80
N ILE A 399 -12.23 -13.97 -24.70
CA ILE A 399 -11.25 -13.82 -23.64
C ILE A 399 -9.86 -14.20 -24.14
N LYS A 400 -8.86 -13.40 -23.84
CA LYS A 400 -7.48 -13.60 -24.28
C LYS A 400 -6.50 -13.73 -23.12
N SER A 401 -6.84 -13.20 -21.96
CA SER A 401 -6.00 -13.36 -20.77
C SER A 401 -6.66 -14.21 -19.69
N SER A 402 -5.90 -14.57 -18.70
CA SER A 402 -6.35 -15.17 -17.47
C SER A 402 -5.61 -14.52 -16.30
N TRP A 403 -6.30 -13.65 -15.57
CA TRP A 403 -5.72 -12.92 -14.44
C TRP A 403 -5.25 -13.85 -13.32
N SER A 404 -5.81 -15.04 -13.21
CA SER A 404 -5.47 -16.02 -12.18
C SER A 404 -4.28 -16.93 -12.57
N ALA A 405 -3.76 -16.82 -13.80
CA ALA A 405 -2.71 -17.68 -14.33
C ALA A 405 -1.28 -17.23 -13.98
N TRP A 406 -1.11 -16.46 -12.93
CA TRP A 406 0.20 -15.98 -12.49
C TRP A 406 1.07 -17.06 -11.85
N ASN A 407 2.39 -16.82 -11.89
CA ASN A 407 3.35 -17.69 -11.22
C ASN A 407 3.45 -17.31 -9.73
N THR A 408 3.35 -18.28 -8.85
CA THR A 408 3.81 -18.13 -7.47
C THR A 408 5.32 -18.25 -7.44
N GLY A 409 5.98 -17.54 -6.53
CA GLY A 409 7.43 -17.63 -6.36
C GLY A 409 8.16 -16.31 -6.56
N ALA A 410 9.48 -16.36 -6.47
CA ALA A 410 10.37 -15.21 -6.67
C ALA A 410 10.75 -15.11 -8.16
N THR A 411 9.81 -14.64 -8.98
CA THR A 411 10.11 -14.35 -10.39
C THR A 411 11.20 -13.29 -10.46
N PRO A 412 12.32 -13.51 -11.15
CA PRO A 412 13.34 -12.48 -11.30
C PRO A 412 12.77 -11.23 -11.98
N PRO A 413 13.19 -10.01 -11.57
CA PRO A 413 12.71 -8.78 -12.17
C PRO A 413 12.89 -8.78 -13.70
N GLY A 414 11.84 -8.37 -14.43
CA GLY A 414 11.82 -8.35 -15.90
C GLY A 414 11.60 -9.70 -16.58
N GLN A 415 11.38 -10.78 -15.81
CA GLN A 415 10.97 -12.08 -16.34
C GLN A 415 9.44 -12.22 -16.30
N PRO A 416 8.85 -13.13 -17.11
CA PRO A 416 7.41 -13.32 -17.15
C PRO A 416 6.81 -13.71 -15.78
N GLU A 417 5.82 -12.97 -15.33
CA GLU A 417 5.09 -13.22 -14.07
C GLU A 417 4.02 -14.31 -14.18
N GLY A 418 3.79 -14.82 -15.38
CA GLY A 418 2.84 -15.88 -15.69
C GLY A 418 3.07 -16.42 -17.10
N PRO A 419 2.24 -17.37 -17.56
CA PRO A 419 2.25 -17.84 -18.95
C PRO A 419 1.88 -16.71 -19.93
N SER A 420 2.02 -16.96 -21.21
CA SER A 420 1.82 -15.94 -22.27
C SER A 420 0.38 -15.40 -22.39
N ASN A 421 -0.56 -15.95 -21.67
CA ASN A 421 -1.92 -15.43 -21.52
C ASN A 421 -2.16 -14.74 -20.16
N PHE A 422 -1.13 -14.46 -19.36
CA PHE A 422 -1.29 -13.76 -18.10
C PHE A 422 -1.28 -12.24 -18.31
N VAL A 423 -2.29 -11.57 -17.82
CA VAL A 423 -2.37 -10.14 -17.52
C VAL A 423 -3.02 -10.02 -16.14
N HIS A 424 -2.49 -9.18 -15.27
CA HIS A 424 -3.09 -8.94 -13.96
C HIS A 424 -4.51 -8.37 -14.09
N ALA A 425 -5.35 -8.65 -13.11
CA ALA A 425 -6.71 -8.17 -13.06
C ALA A 425 -6.80 -6.64 -13.11
N ASP A 426 -7.99 -6.17 -13.46
CA ASP A 426 -8.37 -4.75 -13.42
C ASP A 426 -7.57 -3.87 -14.38
N VAL A 427 -7.87 -4.03 -15.66
CA VAL A 427 -7.21 -3.28 -16.76
C VAL A 427 -7.81 -1.88 -16.89
N HIS A 428 -6.96 -0.86 -16.70
CA HIS A 428 -7.35 0.55 -16.70
C HIS A 428 -7.12 1.25 -18.04
N TYR A 429 -5.98 0.98 -18.68
CA TYR A 429 -5.56 1.79 -19.82
C TYR A 429 -4.78 0.97 -20.85
N TYR A 430 -4.92 1.36 -22.11
CA TYR A 430 -4.17 0.83 -23.24
C TYR A 430 -3.52 1.96 -24.03
N THR A 431 -2.34 1.70 -24.59
CA THR A 431 -1.74 2.54 -25.63
C THR A 431 -0.99 1.69 -26.65
N ASP A 432 -0.94 2.12 -27.91
CA ASP A 432 -0.15 1.47 -28.95
C ASP A 432 1.25 2.06 -29.04
N ASN A 433 2.15 1.28 -29.63
CA ASN A 433 3.37 1.82 -30.20
C ASN A 433 3.02 2.49 -31.54
N PRO A 434 3.26 3.80 -31.73
CA PRO A 434 2.85 4.50 -32.93
C PRO A 434 3.52 3.99 -34.21
N LYS A 435 4.65 3.29 -34.12
CA LYS A 435 5.36 2.69 -35.24
C LYS A 435 5.01 1.22 -35.47
N GLU A 436 4.42 0.55 -34.51
CA GLU A 436 4.11 -0.90 -34.52
C GLU A 436 2.67 -1.14 -34.06
N PRO A 437 1.68 -1.10 -34.97
CA PRO A 437 0.25 -1.17 -34.57
C PRO A 437 -0.19 -2.46 -33.87
N ASN A 438 0.64 -3.51 -33.92
CA ASN A 438 0.39 -4.75 -33.19
C ASN A 438 0.94 -4.71 -31.76
N LYS A 439 1.84 -3.77 -31.46
CA LYS A 439 2.46 -3.65 -30.14
C LYS A 439 1.61 -2.74 -29.25
N ILE A 440 1.06 -3.32 -28.20
CA ILE A 440 0.14 -2.68 -27.27
C ILE A 440 0.72 -2.77 -25.84
N TYR A 441 0.64 -1.68 -25.11
CA TYR A 441 0.93 -1.61 -23.68
C TYR A 441 -0.37 -1.54 -22.89
N ILE A 442 -0.40 -2.21 -21.75
CA ILE A 442 -1.60 -2.44 -20.94
C ILE A 442 -1.28 -2.12 -19.50
N ALA A 443 -1.96 -1.14 -18.90
CA ALA A 443 -1.85 -0.81 -17.47
C ALA A 443 -2.95 -1.49 -16.68
N ALA A 444 -2.57 -2.17 -15.59
CA ALA A 444 -3.46 -2.91 -14.71
C ALA A 444 -3.06 -2.71 -13.22
N ASP A 445 -3.81 -3.32 -12.30
CA ASP A 445 -3.51 -3.23 -10.86
C ASP A 445 -2.21 -3.92 -10.44
N GLY A 446 -1.65 -4.77 -11.28
CA GLY A 446 -0.33 -5.38 -11.11
C GLY A 446 0.78 -4.76 -11.95
N GLY A 447 0.62 -3.54 -12.48
CA GLY A 447 1.65 -2.82 -13.22
C GLY A 447 1.43 -2.81 -14.73
N LEU A 448 2.51 -3.01 -15.50
CA LEU A 448 2.52 -2.91 -16.96
C LEU A 448 2.66 -4.28 -17.62
N TYR A 449 1.88 -4.48 -18.67
CA TYR A 449 1.95 -5.61 -19.59
C TYR A 449 2.08 -5.13 -21.02
N ARG A 450 2.63 -5.98 -21.90
CA ARG A 450 2.82 -5.71 -23.33
C ARG A 450 2.34 -6.91 -24.15
N SER A 451 1.74 -6.62 -25.29
CA SER A 451 1.48 -7.58 -26.36
C SER A 451 2.14 -7.10 -27.64
N ASP A 452 2.84 -7.97 -28.34
CA ASP A 452 3.47 -7.66 -29.64
C ASP A 452 2.62 -8.14 -30.84
N ASN A 453 1.44 -8.75 -30.57
CA ASN A 453 0.55 -9.35 -31.55
C ASN A 453 -0.93 -8.99 -31.36
N PHE A 454 -1.15 -7.78 -30.83
CA PHE A 454 -2.49 -7.23 -30.60
C PHE A 454 -3.37 -8.16 -29.75
N GLY A 455 -2.88 -8.53 -28.55
CA GLY A 455 -3.63 -9.23 -27.54
C GLY A 455 -3.78 -10.74 -27.73
N GLU A 456 -2.92 -11.39 -28.52
CA GLU A 456 -2.87 -12.86 -28.57
C GLU A 456 -1.96 -13.44 -27.49
N THR A 457 -0.84 -12.76 -27.18
CA THR A 457 0.07 -13.12 -26.09
C THR A 457 0.53 -11.88 -25.35
N PHE A 458 0.92 -12.04 -24.08
CA PHE A 458 1.28 -10.95 -23.19
C PHE A 458 2.60 -11.23 -22.46
N TYR A 459 3.27 -10.16 -22.09
CA TYR A 459 4.52 -10.15 -21.33
C TYR A 459 4.42 -9.11 -20.21
N SER A 460 4.80 -9.47 -18.99
CA SER A 460 4.94 -8.52 -17.90
C SER A 460 6.15 -7.61 -18.12
N CYS A 461 6.02 -6.33 -17.79
CA CYS A 461 7.03 -5.30 -17.98
C CYS A 461 7.38 -4.58 -16.66
N ASN A 462 7.35 -5.30 -15.53
CA ASN A 462 7.45 -4.72 -14.18
C ASN A 462 8.87 -4.69 -13.60
N GLY A 463 9.89 -5.10 -14.36
CA GLY A 463 11.26 -5.17 -13.87
C GLY A 463 11.81 -3.82 -13.39
N GLY A 464 11.93 -3.63 -12.06
CA GLY A 464 12.36 -2.38 -11.44
C GLY A 464 11.28 -1.31 -11.28
N TYR A 465 10.01 -1.63 -11.58
CA TYR A 465 8.86 -0.74 -11.37
C TYR A 465 8.35 -0.87 -9.92
N VAL A 466 9.02 -0.18 -8.99
CA VAL A 466 8.77 -0.28 -7.55
C VAL A 466 7.60 0.61 -7.14
N THR A 467 6.40 0.15 -7.41
CA THR A 467 5.14 0.86 -7.12
C THR A 467 4.15 0.05 -6.31
N SER A 468 4.59 -1.05 -5.74
CA SER A 468 3.76 -1.95 -4.93
C SER A 468 3.11 -1.22 -3.76
N GLN A 469 1.82 -1.46 -3.57
CA GLN A 469 0.98 -0.81 -2.58
C GLN A 469 0.81 -1.70 -1.36
N PHE A 470 1.69 -1.56 -0.38
CA PHE A 470 1.58 -2.28 0.89
C PHE A 470 0.55 -1.65 1.81
N TYR A 471 -0.07 -2.48 2.64
CA TYR A 471 -0.99 -2.08 3.69
C TYR A 471 -0.52 -2.57 5.07
N ALA A 472 -0.97 -1.87 6.11
CA ALA A 472 -0.97 -2.28 7.51
C ALA A 472 0.41 -2.53 8.13
N THR A 473 0.78 -3.77 8.43
CA THR A 473 1.97 -4.10 9.21
C THR A 473 2.91 -5.04 8.49
N LEU A 474 4.21 -4.80 8.63
CA LEU A 474 5.26 -5.67 8.13
C LEU A 474 5.71 -6.65 9.21
N GLY A 475 5.57 -7.94 8.94
CA GLY A 475 6.14 -9.00 9.77
C GLY A 475 7.63 -9.16 9.50
N ASN A 476 8.48 -8.82 10.47
CA ASN A 476 9.92 -9.08 10.43
C ASN A 476 10.27 -10.33 11.22
N SER A 477 11.29 -11.06 10.77
CA SER A 477 11.89 -12.13 11.56
C SER A 477 12.68 -11.58 12.74
N TYR A 478 12.64 -12.29 13.85
CA TYR A 478 13.41 -12.00 15.06
C TYR A 478 14.77 -12.71 15.07
N THR A 479 14.95 -13.69 14.20
CA THR A 479 16.15 -14.56 14.14
C THR A 479 16.87 -14.49 12.81
N ASP A 480 16.26 -13.93 11.78
CA ASP A 480 16.83 -13.71 10.46
C ASP A 480 16.78 -12.21 10.11
N SER A 481 17.93 -11.61 9.84
CA SER A 481 18.06 -10.18 9.51
C SER A 481 17.49 -9.81 8.14
N VAL A 482 17.14 -10.81 7.33
CA VAL A 482 16.70 -10.65 5.94
C VAL A 482 15.20 -10.81 5.83
N PHE A 483 14.64 -11.90 6.34
CA PHE A 483 13.25 -12.28 6.10
C PHE A 483 12.23 -11.25 6.61
N CYS A 484 11.32 -10.85 5.74
CA CYS A 484 10.08 -10.16 6.12
C CYS A 484 8.94 -10.52 5.17
N LEU A 485 7.70 -10.35 5.65
CA LEU A 485 6.46 -10.63 4.97
C LEU A 485 5.55 -9.40 5.04
N GLY A 486 4.98 -8.96 3.92
CA GLY A 486 4.05 -7.84 3.86
C GLY A 486 2.84 -8.14 2.98
N GLY A 487 1.70 -7.57 3.35
CA GLY A 487 0.47 -7.64 2.56
C GLY A 487 0.38 -6.50 1.55
N LEU A 488 -0.05 -6.82 0.32
CA LEU A 488 -0.15 -5.88 -0.78
C LEU A 488 -1.59 -5.77 -1.29
N GLN A 489 -1.97 -4.59 -1.69
CA GLN A 489 -3.20 -4.40 -2.44
C GLN A 489 -3.13 -5.18 -3.76
N ASP A 490 -4.17 -5.95 -4.06
CA ASP A 490 -4.39 -6.73 -5.28
C ASP A 490 -3.29 -7.80 -5.59
N ASN A 491 -2.23 -7.89 -4.75
CA ASN A 491 -1.10 -8.81 -4.93
C ASN A 491 -0.84 -9.72 -3.72
N ARG A 492 -1.83 -9.90 -2.84
CA ARG A 492 -1.85 -10.74 -1.63
C ARG A 492 -0.73 -10.40 -0.65
N ALA A 493 0.11 -11.38 -0.35
CA ALA A 493 1.28 -11.23 0.47
C ALA A 493 2.53 -11.61 -0.31
N ALA A 494 3.61 -10.91 -0.04
CA ALA A 494 4.91 -11.25 -0.58
C ALA A 494 5.96 -11.22 0.51
N PHE A 495 7.01 -12.03 0.37
CA PHE A 495 8.07 -12.06 1.34
C PHE A 495 9.45 -11.87 0.71
N TYR A 496 10.29 -11.18 1.47
CA TYR A 496 11.66 -10.84 1.13
C TYR A 496 12.62 -11.90 1.64
N GLN A 497 13.56 -12.33 0.80
CA GLN A 497 14.58 -13.34 1.09
C GLN A 497 16.00 -12.85 0.74
N GLY A 498 16.25 -11.54 0.85
CA GLY A 498 17.56 -10.95 0.59
C GLY A 498 17.79 -10.51 -0.85
N THR A 499 16.83 -10.67 -1.73
CA THR A 499 16.88 -10.16 -3.11
C THR A 499 15.66 -9.30 -3.42
N THR A 500 15.79 -8.36 -4.33
CA THR A 500 14.65 -7.51 -4.76
C THR A 500 13.61 -8.26 -5.59
N ALA A 501 13.85 -9.53 -5.92
CA ALA A 501 12.85 -10.47 -6.41
C ALA A 501 12.11 -11.10 -5.23
N TRP A 502 11.00 -10.49 -4.84
CA TRP A 502 10.19 -11.00 -3.74
C TRP A 502 9.39 -12.24 -4.16
N TYR A 503 9.23 -13.16 -3.23
CA TYR A 503 8.40 -14.32 -3.43
C TYR A 503 6.93 -13.91 -3.32
N LYS A 504 6.18 -14.05 -4.42
CA LYS A 504 4.76 -13.76 -4.51
C LYS A 504 3.96 -15.00 -4.14
N THR A 505 3.03 -14.88 -3.19
CA THR A 505 2.07 -15.93 -2.85
C THR A 505 0.91 -15.94 -3.86
N PHE A 506 -0.29 -16.34 -3.52
CA PHE A 506 -1.42 -16.25 -4.45
C PHE A 506 -2.21 -14.92 -4.26
N GLY A 507 -3.15 -14.59 -5.19
CA GLY A 507 -3.74 -13.27 -5.37
C GLY A 507 -4.85 -12.83 -4.44
N GLY A 508 -5.33 -11.63 -4.69
CA GLY A 508 -6.27 -10.85 -3.89
C GLY A 508 -5.58 -9.80 -3.03
N ASP A 509 -6.27 -9.19 -2.09
CA ASP A 509 -5.69 -8.23 -1.14
C ASP A 509 -4.88 -8.92 -0.05
N GLY A 510 -3.88 -8.21 0.50
CA GLY A 510 -3.11 -8.62 1.66
C GLY A 510 -2.90 -7.44 2.60
N PHE A 511 -2.95 -7.70 3.93
CA PHE A 511 -2.90 -6.67 4.97
C PHE A 511 -1.89 -7.01 6.06
N CYS A 512 -2.32 -6.98 7.32
CA CYS A 512 -1.46 -7.27 8.46
C CYS A 512 -0.67 -8.56 8.26
N SER A 513 0.62 -8.48 8.53
CA SER A 513 1.52 -9.63 8.47
C SER A 513 2.36 -9.73 9.74
N GLN A 514 2.58 -10.95 10.22
CA GLN A 514 3.34 -11.25 11.44
C GLN A 514 4.23 -12.46 11.21
N VAL A 515 5.41 -12.44 11.83
CA VAL A 515 6.36 -13.56 11.84
C VAL A 515 6.58 -14.03 13.27
N SER A 516 6.59 -15.33 13.46
CA SER A 516 6.87 -15.93 14.77
C SER A 516 8.25 -15.53 15.27
N SER A 517 8.37 -15.12 16.52
CA SER A 517 9.63 -14.77 17.15
C SER A 517 10.60 -15.95 17.30
N ALA A 518 10.09 -17.18 17.36
CA ALA A 518 10.88 -18.39 17.55
C ALA A 518 11.31 -19.07 16.24
N ASN A 519 10.49 -18.93 15.17
CA ASN A 519 10.74 -19.63 13.91
C ASN A 519 10.25 -18.78 12.72
N PRO A 520 11.12 -18.25 11.87
CA PRO A 520 10.75 -17.42 10.73
C PRO A 520 9.92 -18.16 9.66
N LEU A 521 9.95 -19.50 9.66
CA LEU A 521 9.11 -20.30 8.77
C LEU A 521 7.63 -20.25 9.17
N VAL A 522 7.32 -19.89 10.42
CA VAL A 522 5.94 -19.71 10.89
C VAL A 522 5.57 -18.24 10.77
N CYS A 523 4.70 -17.93 9.83
CA CYS A 523 4.24 -16.58 9.59
C CYS A 523 2.74 -16.54 9.32
N TYR A 524 2.17 -15.35 9.44
CA TYR A 524 0.74 -15.11 9.31
C TYR A 524 0.51 -13.88 8.44
N THR A 525 -0.54 -13.89 7.65
CA THR A 525 -1.00 -12.74 6.88
C THR A 525 -2.51 -12.69 6.84
N GLU A 526 -3.07 -11.49 6.84
CA GLU A 526 -4.51 -11.26 6.71
C GLU A 526 -4.89 -11.06 5.24
N TYR A 527 -6.11 -11.48 4.89
CA TYR A 527 -6.81 -11.09 3.66
C TYR A 527 -7.67 -9.84 3.95
N THR A 528 -8.89 -9.98 4.36
CA THR A 528 -9.78 -8.88 4.76
C THR A 528 -10.62 -9.31 5.95
N TYR A 529 -11.02 -8.37 6.80
CA TYR A 529 -12.01 -8.62 7.86
C TYR A 529 -11.69 -9.82 8.78
N GLY A 530 -10.42 -9.99 9.16
CA GLY A 530 -10.00 -11.05 10.07
C GLY A 530 -9.84 -12.44 9.44
N ASP A 531 -9.85 -12.55 8.13
CA ASP A 531 -9.49 -13.78 7.41
C ASP A 531 -7.96 -13.94 7.42
N ILE A 532 -7.43 -14.51 8.48
CA ILE A 532 -6.01 -14.71 8.70
C ILE A 532 -5.57 -16.07 8.17
N ALA A 533 -4.47 -16.11 7.44
CA ALA A 533 -3.82 -17.33 6.98
C ALA A 533 -2.47 -17.52 7.66
N LYS A 534 -2.12 -18.77 7.94
CA LYS A 534 -0.85 -19.20 8.56
C LYS A 534 -0.02 -20.01 7.56
N SER A 535 1.27 -19.77 7.57
CA SER A 535 2.29 -20.59 6.93
C SER A 535 3.17 -21.28 7.97
N ASN A 536 3.66 -22.46 7.65
CA ASN A 536 4.69 -23.18 8.41
C ASN A 536 5.98 -23.40 7.56
N ASN A 537 6.05 -22.79 6.39
CA ASN A 537 7.17 -22.92 5.45
C ASN A 537 7.61 -21.57 4.85
N GLY A 538 7.58 -20.52 5.68
CA GLY A 538 8.10 -19.20 5.31
C GLY A 538 7.24 -18.47 4.27
N GLY A 539 5.93 -18.71 4.22
CA GLY A 539 5.02 -18.04 3.29
C GLY A 539 4.80 -18.77 1.96
N VAL A 540 5.53 -19.84 1.68
CA VAL A 540 5.40 -20.60 0.42
C VAL A 540 3.98 -21.19 0.25
N SER A 541 3.40 -21.68 1.33
CA SER A 541 1.99 -22.05 1.37
C SER A 541 1.30 -21.44 2.58
N LEU A 542 0.05 -21.06 2.40
CA LEU A 542 -0.78 -20.36 3.39
C LEU A 542 -2.10 -21.11 3.57
N ASN A 543 -2.50 -21.37 4.82
CA ASN A 543 -3.75 -22.00 5.16
C ASN A 543 -4.56 -21.08 6.09
N TYR A 544 -5.83 -20.87 5.78
CA TYR A 544 -6.71 -20.04 6.61
C TYR A 544 -6.92 -20.64 8.00
N LEU A 545 -6.96 -19.77 9.00
CA LEU A 545 -7.37 -20.10 10.36
C LEU A 545 -8.91 -20.12 10.42
N ASN A 546 -9.52 -21.29 10.24
CA ASN A 546 -10.97 -21.41 10.09
C ASN A 546 -11.77 -21.17 11.40
N ASN A 547 -11.11 -21.02 12.55
CA ASN A 547 -11.73 -20.97 13.88
C ASN A 547 -11.72 -19.56 14.50
N ILE A 548 -11.44 -18.53 13.72
CA ILE A 548 -11.59 -17.14 14.20
C ILE A 548 -13.08 -16.79 14.12
N PRO A 549 -13.72 -16.44 15.26
CA PRO A 549 -15.14 -16.14 15.25
C PRO A 549 -15.46 -14.94 14.34
N ASN A 550 -16.50 -15.08 13.52
CA ASN A 550 -16.98 -14.04 12.60
C ASN A 550 -15.97 -13.52 11.56
N SER A 551 -14.87 -14.25 11.30
CA SER A 551 -13.91 -13.86 10.25
C SER A 551 -14.58 -13.70 8.87
N GLY A 552 -14.06 -12.79 8.04
CA GLY A 552 -14.64 -12.43 6.75
C GLY A 552 -15.86 -11.51 6.83
N SER A 553 -16.21 -10.97 8.01
CA SER A 553 -17.38 -10.13 8.19
C SER A 553 -17.02 -8.68 8.51
N GLU A 554 -17.40 -7.77 7.63
CA GLU A 554 -17.26 -6.32 7.83
C GLU A 554 -18.07 -5.78 9.03
N THR A 555 -19.05 -6.54 9.53
CA THR A 555 -19.81 -6.15 10.72
C THR A 555 -18.94 -6.20 11.97
N TYR A 556 -18.03 -7.16 12.04
CA TYR A 556 -17.24 -7.44 13.25
C TYR A 556 -15.81 -6.92 13.16
N TYR A 557 -15.24 -6.81 11.97
CA TYR A 557 -13.83 -6.48 11.78
C TYR A 557 -13.66 -5.25 10.91
N CYS A 558 -12.57 -4.51 11.10
CA CYS A 558 -12.10 -3.52 10.16
C CYS A 558 -11.67 -4.18 8.84
N PHE A 559 -11.64 -3.44 7.76
CA PHE A 559 -11.11 -3.88 6.48
C PHE A 559 -9.69 -4.41 6.62
N ASN A 560 -8.88 -3.74 7.43
CA ASN A 560 -7.57 -4.14 7.91
C ASN A 560 -7.68 -4.49 9.40
N THR A 561 -7.66 -5.76 9.75
CA THR A 561 -7.87 -6.25 11.11
C THR A 561 -6.55 -6.40 11.85
N PRO A 562 -6.38 -5.80 13.03
CA PRO A 562 -5.20 -6.02 13.83
C PRO A 562 -5.19 -7.42 14.44
N PHE A 563 -4.08 -8.11 14.27
CA PHE A 563 -3.76 -9.33 14.99
C PHE A 563 -2.28 -9.34 15.40
N ILE A 564 -1.93 -10.01 16.47
CA ILE A 564 -0.57 -10.08 16.97
C ILE A 564 -0.21 -11.50 17.38
N VAL A 565 0.94 -11.96 16.92
CA VAL A 565 1.65 -13.10 17.50
C VAL A 565 2.53 -12.55 18.62
N ALA A 566 2.31 -12.97 19.85
CA ALA A 566 3.02 -12.40 20.99
C ALA A 566 4.53 -12.67 20.90
N PRO A 567 5.40 -11.63 20.94
CA PRO A 567 6.84 -11.82 20.74
C PRO A 567 7.52 -12.69 21.80
N SER A 568 7.05 -12.64 23.05
CA SER A 568 7.61 -13.45 24.14
C SER A 568 7.05 -14.88 24.22
N ASN A 569 5.97 -15.19 23.47
CA ASN A 569 5.42 -16.55 23.35
C ASN A 569 4.64 -16.71 22.05
N PRO A 570 5.24 -17.19 20.96
CA PRO A 570 4.61 -17.27 19.65
C PRO A 570 3.45 -18.27 19.52
N ASN A 571 3.15 -19.05 20.56
CA ASN A 571 1.93 -19.85 20.63
C ASN A 571 0.68 -19.02 20.98
N ILE A 572 0.89 -17.79 21.49
CA ILE A 572 -0.18 -16.86 21.81
C ILE A 572 -0.45 -15.96 20.60
N LEU A 573 -1.69 -16.02 20.12
CA LEU A 573 -2.19 -15.17 19.05
C LEU A 573 -3.41 -14.39 19.55
N TYR A 574 -3.42 -13.09 19.32
CA TYR A 574 -4.54 -12.19 19.61
C TYR A 574 -5.14 -11.67 18.33
N VAL A 575 -6.47 -11.63 18.26
CA VAL A 575 -7.25 -11.05 17.16
C VAL A 575 -8.33 -10.15 17.76
N ALA A 576 -8.50 -8.97 17.22
CA ALA A 576 -9.49 -8.04 17.70
C ALA A 576 -10.32 -7.42 16.57
N GLY A 577 -11.61 -7.33 16.79
CA GLY A 577 -12.60 -6.63 15.98
C GLY A 577 -13.52 -5.82 16.90
N THR A 578 -14.85 -6.03 16.82
CA THR A 578 -15.78 -5.57 17.86
C THR A 578 -15.54 -6.33 19.17
N ASP A 579 -14.96 -7.52 19.08
CA ASP A 579 -14.64 -8.41 20.16
C ASP A 579 -13.16 -8.77 20.16
N PHE A 580 -12.64 -9.17 21.33
CA PHE A 580 -11.27 -9.62 21.50
C PHE A 580 -11.19 -11.13 21.73
N TYR A 581 -10.29 -11.79 21.00
CA TYR A 581 -10.09 -13.23 21.04
C TYR A 581 -8.64 -13.59 21.28
N LYS A 582 -8.40 -14.70 21.99
CA LYS A 582 -7.07 -15.24 22.30
C LYS A 582 -6.97 -16.69 21.84
N SER A 583 -5.88 -17.01 21.17
CA SER A 583 -5.42 -18.38 20.95
C SER A 583 -4.19 -18.65 21.83
N THR A 584 -4.07 -19.85 22.36
CA THR A 584 -2.91 -20.34 23.13
C THR A 584 -2.16 -21.46 22.41
N ASN A 585 -2.55 -21.77 21.17
CA ASN A 585 -2.04 -22.88 20.37
C ASN A 585 -1.75 -22.44 18.91
N ALA A 586 -1.15 -21.26 18.77
CA ALA A 586 -0.71 -20.69 17.49
C ALA A 586 -1.82 -20.62 16.42
N GLY A 587 -3.05 -20.26 16.82
CA GLY A 587 -4.19 -20.07 15.95
C GLY A 587 -5.02 -21.32 15.65
N THR A 588 -4.72 -22.48 16.26
CA THR A 588 -5.49 -23.71 16.05
C THR A 588 -6.92 -23.61 16.62
N SER A 589 -7.08 -22.90 17.73
CA SER A 589 -8.40 -22.56 18.30
C SER A 589 -8.35 -21.22 19.00
N PHE A 590 -9.49 -20.59 19.17
CA PHE A 590 -9.66 -19.31 19.86
C PHE A 590 -10.62 -19.43 21.04
N SER A 591 -10.44 -18.59 22.06
CA SER A 591 -11.35 -18.43 23.17
C SER A 591 -12.73 -17.94 22.71
N ALA A 592 -13.73 -18.02 23.58
CA ALA A 592 -14.91 -17.16 23.50
C ALA A 592 -14.49 -15.68 23.56
N SER A 593 -15.40 -14.76 23.25
CA SER A 593 -15.14 -13.31 23.40
C SER A 593 -14.72 -12.98 24.83
N LEU A 594 -13.54 -12.40 24.99
CA LEU A 594 -13.01 -11.95 26.28
C LEU A 594 -13.36 -10.49 26.59
N LYS A 595 -13.71 -9.70 25.55
CA LYS A 595 -14.10 -8.28 25.64
C LYS A 595 -14.90 -7.91 24.40
N ASN A 596 -16.01 -7.22 24.61
CA ASN A 596 -16.71 -6.45 23.58
C ASN A 596 -16.41 -4.97 23.75
N PHE A 597 -16.08 -4.27 22.66
CA PHE A 597 -15.69 -2.85 22.69
C PHE A 597 -16.85 -1.87 22.46
N GLY A 598 -18.10 -2.34 22.60
CA GLY A 598 -19.27 -1.46 22.56
C GLY A 598 -19.63 -0.89 21.19
N GLY A 599 -19.18 -1.55 20.11
CA GLY A 599 -19.48 -1.18 18.72
C GLY A 599 -18.33 -0.53 17.95
N GLY A 600 -17.30 -0.01 18.60
CA GLY A 600 -16.04 0.35 17.96
C GLY A 600 -15.29 -0.91 17.55
N LYS A 601 -14.69 -0.92 16.35
CA LYS A 601 -13.86 -2.03 15.86
C LYS A 601 -12.40 -1.76 16.16
N ALA A 602 -11.67 -2.77 16.62
CA ALA A 602 -10.23 -2.64 16.76
C ALA A 602 -9.58 -2.31 15.41
N LEU A 603 -8.70 -1.31 15.41
CA LEU A 603 -7.91 -0.87 14.26
C LEU A 603 -6.41 -1.05 14.49
N SER A 604 -5.98 -0.92 15.74
CA SER A 604 -4.58 -1.07 16.12
C SER A 604 -4.45 -1.87 17.42
N MET A 605 -3.37 -2.62 17.54
CA MET A 605 -3.10 -3.45 18.70
C MET A 605 -1.60 -3.55 18.96
N ALA A 606 -1.22 -3.63 20.23
CA ALA A 606 0.15 -3.90 20.66
C ALA A 606 0.19 -4.88 21.81
N THR A 607 1.27 -5.66 21.92
CA THR A 607 1.60 -6.45 23.12
C THR A 607 2.95 -6.01 23.63
N SER A 608 3.15 -6.11 24.93
CA SER A 608 4.48 -5.92 25.51
C SER A 608 5.40 -7.08 25.13
N TRP A 609 6.66 -6.76 24.77
CA TRP A 609 7.69 -7.77 24.53
C TRP A 609 8.13 -8.46 25.85
N LEU A 610 7.89 -7.80 26.99
CA LEU A 610 8.27 -8.27 28.31
C LEU A 610 7.18 -9.13 28.96
N SER A 611 5.94 -9.07 28.45
CA SER A 611 4.81 -9.83 29.00
C SER A 611 3.75 -10.08 27.94
N VAL A 612 3.41 -11.33 27.70
CA VAL A 612 2.31 -11.73 26.82
C VAL A 612 0.95 -11.21 27.32
N ASP A 613 0.81 -10.98 28.60
CA ASP A 613 -0.47 -10.62 29.24
C ASP A 613 -0.77 -9.12 29.20
N THR A 614 0.22 -8.30 28.79
CA THR A 614 0.02 -6.85 28.62
C THR A 614 -0.32 -6.54 27.19
N ILE A 615 -1.56 -6.08 26.94
CA ILE A 615 -2.13 -5.86 25.62
C ILE A 615 -2.77 -4.48 25.58
N TYR A 616 -2.63 -3.81 24.44
CA TYR A 616 -3.26 -2.53 24.13
C TYR A 616 -4.10 -2.69 22.85
N VAL A 617 -5.31 -2.11 22.84
CA VAL A 617 -6.22 -2.11 21.69
C VAL A 617 -6.75 -0.69 21.48
N GLY A 618 -6.66 -0.20 20.25
CA GLY A 618 -7.27 1.04 19.80
C GLY A 618 -8.46 0.75 18.88
N THR A 619 -9.63 1.36 19.19
CA THR A 619 -10.87 1.14 18.45
C THR A 619 -11.29 2.35 17.65
N THR A 620 -11.90 2.10 16.50
CA THR A 620 -12.42 3.13 15.60
C THR A 620 -13.58 3.88 16.25
N PRO A 621 -13.73 5.17 15.98
CA PRO A 621 -14.96 5.88 16.30
C PRO A 621 -16.10 5.37 15.42
N THR A 622 -17.33 5.51 15.93
CA THR A 622 -18.58 5.33 15.18
C THR A 622 -19.46 6.57 15.35
N ALA A 623 -20.60 6.61 14.71
CA ALA A 623 -21.55 7.73 14.87
C ALA A 623 -22.02 7.93 16.33
N SER A 624 -21.97 6.88 17.15
CA SER A 624 -22.49 6.88 18.54
C SER A 624 -21.44 6.55 19.60
N VAL A 625 -20.25 6.08 19.21
CA VAL A 625 -19.19 5.66 20.14
C VAL A 625 -17.90 6.36 19.75
N ALA A 626 -17.28 7.04 20.69
CA ALA A 626 -15.96 7.64 20.49
C ALA A 626 -14.87 6.58 20.31
N ALA A 627 -13.78 6.93 19.66
CA ALA A 627 -12.58 6.11 19.60
C ALA A 627 -12.08 5.81 21.01
N GLY A 628 -11.65 4.60 21.27
CA GLY A 628 -11.16 4.16 22.56
C GLY A 628 -9.77 3.55 22.49
N VAL A 629 -9.01 3.67 23.57
CA VAL A 629 -7.76 2.94 23.79
C VAL A 629 -7.87 2.16 25.08
N PHE A 630 -7.67 0.86 25.02
CA PHE A 630 -7.88 -0.06 26.13
C PHE A 630 -6.61 -0.83 26.44
N ARG A 631 -6.37 -1.11 27.74
CA ARG A 631 -5.26 -1.93 28.23
C ARG A 631 -5.76 -3.12 29.04
N SER A 632 -5.19 -4.29 28.79
CA SER A 632 -5.25 -5.45 29.66
C SER A 632 -3.85 -5.79 30.18
N VAL A 633 -3.76 -6.30 31.41
CA VAL A 633 -2.52 -6.79 32.03
C VAL A 633 -2.61 -8.27 32.44
N ASN A 634 -3.66 -8.95 32.05
CA ASN A 634 -3.96 -10.34 32.37
C ASN A 634 -4.46 -11.17 31.19
N GLY A 635 -3.83 -10.93 30.02
CA GLY A 635 -4.09 -11.72 28.82
C GLY A 635 -5.48 -11.52 28.22
N GLY A 636 -6.11 -10.36 28.44
CA GLY A 636 -7.42 -10.01 27.92
C GLY A 636 -8.60 -10.33 28.87
N SER A 637 -8.34 -10.88 30.07
CA SER A 637 -9.40 -11.25 30.99
C SER A 637 -10.11 -10.04 31.60
N THR A 638 -9.39 -8.94 31.86
CA THR A 638 -9.95 -7.65 32.28
C THR A 638 -9.30 -6.52 31.53
N TRP A 639 -10.03 -5.40 31.39
CA TRP A 639 -9.60 -4.27 30.59
C TRP A 639 -9.83 -2.96 31.33
N THR A 640 -8.87 -2.06 31.20
CA THR A 640 -8.96 -0.68 31.67
C THR A 640 -9.07 0.22 30.44
N ASP A 641 -10.03 1.13 30.44
CA ASP A 641 -10.09 2.21 29.47
C ASP A 641 -9.03 3.25 29.84
N ILE A 642 -8.10 3.50 28.91
CA ILE A 642 -7.00 4.44 29.06
C ILE A 642 -7.07 5.57 28.02
N THR A 643 -8.24 5.80 27.45
CA THR A 643 -8.49 6.83 26.43
C THR A 643 -8.19 8.23 26.92
N ALA A 644 -8.63 8.56 28.15
CA ALA A 644 -8.35 9.83 28.86
C ALA A 644 -8.36 11.08 27.93
N SER A 645 -7.21 11.75 27.78
CA SER A 645 -7.04 12.99 27.00
C SER A 645 -6.74 12.75 25.51
N LEU A 646 -6.82 11.52 25.02
CA LEU A 646 -6.58 11.22 23.60
C LEU A 646 -7.71 11.77 22.72
N PRO A 647 -7.43 12.16 21.48
CA PRO A 647 -8.43 12.72 20.58
C PRO A 647 -9.40 11.65 20.06
N ASN A 648 -10.66 12.04 19.83
CA ASN A 648 -11.62 11.19 19.14
C ASN A 648 -11.28 11.14 17.65
N ARG A 649 -10.32 10.29 17.28
CA ARG A 649 -9.80 10.04 15.93
C ARG A 649 -9.52 8.56 15.79
N TYR A 650 -9.27 8.10 14.55
CA TYR A 650 -8.84 6.73 14.28
C TYR A 650 -7.46 6.49 14.88
N PRO A 651 -7.31 5.61 15.90
CA PRO A 651 -6.00 5.26 16.46
C PRO A 651 -5.28 4.30 15.50
N THR A 652 -4.48 4.86 14.60
CA THR A 652 -3.87 4.15 13.46
C THR A 652 -2.81 3.15 13.90
N ARG A 653 -2.07 3.47 14.97
CA ARG A 653 -1.06 2.58 15.53
C ARG A 653 -0.91 2.73 17.03
N ILE A 654 -0.73 1.60 17.72
CA ILE A 654 -0.26 1.55 19.10
C ILE A 654 1.05 0.79 19.13
N VAL A 655 2.04 1.31 19.85
CA VAL A 655 3.33 0.66 20.05
C VAL A 655 3.73 0.73 21.52
N ASN A 656 4.15 -0.41 22.07
CA ASN A 656 4.79 -0.47 23.37
C ASN A 656 6.31 -0.60 23.18
N ASN A 657 7.09 0.18 23.92
CA ASN A 657 8.55 0.10 23.82
C ASN A 657 9.02 -1.31 24.23
N PRO A 658 9.83 -1.99 23.42
CA PRO A 658 10.25 -3.38 23.66
C PRO A 658 10.97 -3.62 24.98
N TYR A 659 11.68 -2.61 25.47
CA TYR A 659 12.52 -2.73 26.68
C TYR A 659 12.00 -1.90 27.87
N LYS A 660 10.95 -1.10 27.66
CA LYS A 660 10.33 -0.30 28.73
C LYS A 660 8.81 -0.38 28.64
N ALA A 661 8.23 -1.34 29.33
CA ALA A 661 6.79 -1.66 29.25
C ALA A 661 5.87 -0.48 29.62
N SER A 662 6.36 0.51 30.38
CA SER A 662 5.61 1.72 30.72
C SER A 662 5.51 2.73 29.59
N ASP A 663 6.41 2.68 28.59
CA ASP A 663 6.41 3.61 27.47
C ASP A 663 5.54 3.08 26.33
N VAL A 664 4.43 3.80 26.08
CA VAL A 664 3.44 3.47 25.05
C VAL A 664 3.22 4.68 24.16
N TYR A 665 3.09 4.43 22.88
CA TYR A 665 2.85 5.45 21.88
C TYR A 665 1.57 5.13 21.10
N VAL A 666 0.79 6.16 20.77
CA VAL A 666 -0.42 6.06 19.94
C VAL A 666 -0.37 7.11 18.85
N THR A 667 -0.65 6.70 17.60
CA THR A 667 -0.79 7.63 16.47
C THR A 667 -2.23 7.74 16.03
N PHE A 668 -2.57 8.86 15.39
CA PHE A 668 -3.93 9.18 14.98
C PHE A 668 -4.00 9.64 13.53
N GLY A 669 -5.08 9.21 12.86
CA GLY A 669 -5.50 9.70 11.55
C GLY A 669 -6.19 11.06 11.60
N GLY A 670 -6.63 11.53 10.43
CA GLY A 670 -7.30 12.83 10.27
C GLY A 670 -6.35 14.01 10.18
N PHE A 671 -6.92 15.19 10.18
CA PHE A 671 -6.24 16.49 10.12
C PHE A 671 -6.71 17.39 11.27
N GLY A 672 -5.94 18.43 11.61
CA GLY A 672 -6.31 19.42 12.64
C GLY A 672 -6.36 18.83 14.05
N THR A 673 -5.48 17.90 14.36
CA THR A 673 -5.43 17.21 15.66
C THR A 673 -3.99 16.93 16.09
N GLY A 674 -3.80 16.51 17.36
CA GLY A 674 -2.55 15.86 17.75
C GLY A 674 -2.43 14.49 17.09
N HIS A 675 -1.29 14.22 16.49
CA HIS A 675 -1.08 12.98 15.71
C HIS A 675 -0.30 11.92 16.46
N VAL A 676 0.49 12.31 17.47
CA VAL A 676 1.36 11.38 18.22
C VAL A 676 1.27 11.68 19.69
N TYR A 677 0.94 10.66 20.47
CA TYR A 677 0.88 10.73 21.93
C TYR A 677 1.79 9.69 22.55
N LYS A 678 2.43 10.07 23.66
CA LYS A 678 3.29 9.22 24.47
C LYS A 678 2.76 9.11 25.89
N SER A 679 2.77 7.91 26.41
CA SER A 679 2.63 7.62 27.84
C SER A 679 3.96 7.08 28.36
N SER A 680 4.31 7.41 29.62
CA SER A 680 5.44 6.84 30.36
C SER A 680 4.99 6.03 31.58
N ASP A 681 3.68 5.83 31.73
CA ASP A 681 3.01 5.14 32.83
C ASP A 681 1.99 4.09 32.33
N ALA A 682 2.33 3.45 31.19
CA ALA A 682 1.53 2.39 30.59
C ALA A 682 0.09 2.85 30.19
N GLY A 683 -0.08 4.10 29.79
CA GLY A 683 -1.34 4.64 29.30
C GLY A 683 -2.20 5.31 30.36
N THR A 684 -1.71 5.46 31.60
CA THR A 684 -2.48 6.15 32.65
C THR A 684 -2.57 7.66 32.34
N THR A 685 -1.49 8.24 31.84
CA THR A 685 -1.47 9.63 31.36
C THR A 685 -0.84 9.69 29.96
N TRP A 686 -1.26 10.69 29.17
CA TRP A 686 -0.79 10.90 27.81
C TRP A 686 -0.25 12.32 27.59
N THR A 687 0.88 12.41 26.94
CA THR A 687 1.50 13.67 26.50
C THR A 687 1.43 13.75 24.97
N ASN A 688 0.89 14.85 24.45
CA ASN A 688 0.93 15.13 23.02
C ASN A 688 2.36 15.52 22.64
N ILE A 689 2.97 14.73 21.77
CA ILE A 689 4.34 14.97 21.25
C ILE A 689 4.35 15.29 19.75
N THR A 690 3.20 15.68 19.17
CA THR A 690 3.08 16.06 17.76
C THR A 690 3.94 17.26 17.41
N ASN A 691 3.93 18.29 18.26
CA ASN A 691 4.73 19.52 18.14
C ASN A 691 4.79 20.07 16.69
N ASN A 692 5.98 20.14 16.09
CA ASN A 692 6.22 20.67 14.74
C ASN A 692 6.07 19.64 13.60
N LEU A 693 5.42 18.48 13.80
CA LEU A 693 5.08 17.59 12.70
C LEU A 693 4.08 18.26 11.74
N PRO A 694 4.14 17.92 10.44
CA PRO A 694 3.12 18.38 9.50
C PRO A 694 1.73 17.80 9.86
N ASP A 695 0.69 18.61 9.67
CA ASP A 695 -0.71 18.24 9.95
C ASP A 695 -1.25 17.28 8.88
N VAL A 696 -0.87 16.00 8.97
CA VAL A 696 -1.34 14.91 8.11
C VAL A 696 -1.58 13.64 8.92
N PRO A 697 -2.46 12.74 8.46
CA PRO A 697 -2.67 11.43 9.08
C PRO A 697 -1.34 10.73 9.35
N THR A 698 -1.11 10.35 10.60
CA THR A 698 0.09 9.61 11.01
C THR A 698 -0.28 8.15 11.23
N GLN A 699 0.41 7.26 10.49
CA GLN A 699 0.03 5.85 10.36
C GLN A 699 0.85 4.95 11.28
N SER A 700 2.07 5.35 11.62
CA SER A 700 2.98 4.50 12.40
C SER A 700 3.90 5.31 13.30
N VAL A 701 4.38 4.66 14.35
CA VAL A 701 5.39 5.16 15.26
C VAL A 701 6.35 4.04 15.65
N PHE A 702 7.62 4.37 15.78
CA PHE A 702 8.66 3.48 16.29
C PHE A 702 9.53 4.25 17.28
N SER A 703 9.76 3.67 18.48
CA SER A 703 10.72 4.16 19.45
C SER A 703 11.93 3.26 19.45
N ASP A 704 13.13 3.84 19.28
CA ASP A 704 14.37 3.06 19.29
C ASP A 704 14.54 2.40 20.66
N PRO A 705 14.64 1.05 20.72
CA PRO A 705 14.78 0.35 21.99
C PRO A 705 16.05 0.71 22.77
N VAL A 706 17.11 1.14 22.07
CA VAL A 706 18.42 1.48 22.66
C VAL A 706 18.51 2.96 22.99
N TYR A 707 17.93 3.80 22.15
CA TYR A 707 17.89 5.26 22.32
C TYR A 707 16.44 5.71 22.44
N PRO A 708 15.78 5.60 23.60
CA PRO A 708 14.36 5.83 23.75
C PRO A 708 13.91 7.28 23.46
N ASN A 709 14.85 8.22 23.37
CA ASN A 709 14.58 9.58 22.88
C ASN A 709 14.55 9.68 21.35
N ASN A 710 15.06 8.65 20.65
CA ASN A 710 14.91 8.56 19.20
C ASN A 710 13.56 7.94 18.87
N VAL A 711 12.67 8.77 18.38
CA VAL A 711 11.31 8.37 17.98
C VAL A 711 11.15 8.69 16.50
N TYR A 712 10.56 7.77 15.78
CA TYR A 712 10.30 7.88 14.35
C TYR A 712 8.81 7.74 14.10
N VAL A 713 8.30 8.49 13.15
CA VAL A 713 6.90 8.38 12.71
C VAL A 713 6.81 8.28 11.20
N GLY A 714 5.85 7.48 10.75
CA GLY A 714 5.45 7.37 9.35
C GLY A 714 4.09 8.00 9.17
N ASN A 715 3.98 8.91 8.19
CA ASN A 715 2.74 9.61 7.88
C ASN A 715 2.46 9.62 6.36
N ASP A 716 1.48 10.39 5.92
CA ASP A 716 1.12 10.47 4.50
C ASP A 716 2.17 11.19 3.63
N LEU A 717 3.20 11.80 4.20
CA LEU A 717 4.30 12.47 3.48
C LEU A 717 5.63 11.71 3.57
N GLY A 718 5.76 10.72 4.46
CA GLY A 718 6.99 9.94 4.61
C GLY A 718 7.39 9.69 6.05
N VAL A 719 8.69 9.64 6.33
CA VAL A 719 9.25 9.40 7.65
C VAL A 719 9.80 10.67 8.26
N TYR A 720 9.48 10.89 9.53
CA TYR A 720 10.04 11.96 10.38
C TYR A 720 10.68 11.36 11.62
N ALA A 721 11.69 12.03 12.13
CA ALA A 721 12.42 11.55 13.30
C ALA A 721 12.60 12.67 14.34
N SER A 722 12.69 12.26 15.59
CA SER A 722 13.05 13.09 16.74
C SER A 722 14.17 12.40 17.51
N THR A 723 15.15 13.15 18.01
CA THR A 723 16.20 12.67 18.92
C THR A 723 16.00 13.13 20.35
N ASN A 724 14.91 13.85 20.63
CA ASN A 724 14.61 14.44 21.94
C ASN A 724 13.22 14.06 22.45
N GLY A 725 12.78 12.84 22.13
CA GLY A 725 11.54 12.26 22.65
C GLY A 725 10.27 12.89 22.09
N GLY A 726 10.33 13.47 20.87
CA GLY A 726 9.21 14.11 20.20
C GLY A 726 9.07 15.61 20.51
N THR A 727 10.06 16.24 21.18
CA THR A 727 10.03 17.69 21.42
C THR A 727 10.16 18.48 20.11
N THR A 728 11.05 18.03 19.22
CA THR A 728 11.18 18.55 17.86
C THR A 728 11.34 17.40 16.87
N TRP A 729 10.85 17.62 15.64
CA TRP A 729 10.88 16.64 14.55
C TRP A 729 11.56 17.25 13.33
N GLY A 730 12.23 16.39 12.56
CA GLY A 730 12.78 16.73 11.25
C GLY A 730 12.46 15.63 10.24
N GLU A 731 12.51 15.97 8.97
CA GLU A 731 12.30 15.02 7.88
C GLU A 731 13.42 13.98 7.86
N TYR A 732 13.06 12.69 7.76
CA TYR A 732 14.00 11.56 7.82
C TYR A 732 13.76 10.58 6.68
N ARG A 733 13.83 11.05 5.44
CA ARG A 733 13.55 10.23 4.25
C ARG A 733 14.66 10.27 3.19
N ASN A 734 15.90 10.57 3.55
CA ASN A 734 17.02 10.64 2.61
C ASN A 734 17.09 9.40 1.68
N GLY A 735 16.91 9.59 0.37
CA GLY A 735 16.85 8.52 -0.63
C GLY A 735 15.47 7.90 -0.84
N MET A 736 14.49 8.11 0.04
CA MET A 736 13.13 7.61 -0.09
C MET A 736 12.20 8.67 -0.72
N PRO A 737 11.33 8.33 -1.67
CA PRO A 737 10.36 9.27 -2.21
C PRO A 737 9.29 9.64 -1.18
N TYR A 738 8.57 10.74 -1.41
CA TYR A 738 7.33 11.01 -0.69
C TYR A 738 6.36 9.85 -0.91
N SER A 739 5.86 9.25 0.16
CA SER A 739 4.92 8.14 0.12
C SER A 739 4.21 8.01 1.46
N ILE A 740 3.00 7.48 1.44
CA ILE A 740 2.32 7.05 2.67
C ILE A 740 3.13 5.92 3.32
N VAL A 741 3.48 6.08 4.59
CA VAL A 741 4.22 5.08 5.37
C VAL A 741 3.29 4.46 6.40
N PHE A 742 2.77 3.27 6.08
CA PHE A 742 1.83 2.56 6.96
C PHE A 742 2.48 1.90 8.15
N ASP A 743 3.72 1.47 8.04
CA ASP A 743 4.44 0.84 9.15
C ASP A 743 5.91 1.23 9.21
N LEU A 744 6.40 1.34 10.43
CA LEU A 744 7.80 1.41 10.77
C LEU A 744 8.12 0.23 11.68
N SER A 745 8.77 -0.78 11.13
CA SER A 745 8.99 -2.04 11.83
C SER A 745 10.48 -2.29 12.11
N TYR A 746 10.74 -2.85 13.27
CA TYR A 746 12.09 -3.12 13.76
C TYR A 746 12.59 -4.51 13.37
N VAL A 747 13.85 -4.61 12.95
CA VAL A 747 14.56 -5.86 12.72
C VAL A 747 15.59 -6.03 13.84
N PRO A 748 15.28 -6.76 14.92
CA PRO A 748 16.11 -6.80 16.14
C PRO A 748 17.53 -7.31 15.88
N VAL A 749 17.65 -8.34 15.06
CA VAL A 749 18.91 -9.05 14.78
C VAL A 749 19.97 -8.15 14.13
N SER A 750 19.54 -7.15 13.34
CA SER A 750 20.45 -6.29 12.57
C SER A 750 20.36 -4.81 12.92
N ARG A 751 19.53 -4.44 13.90
CA ARG A 751 19.25 -3.03 14.24
C ARG A 751 18.86 -2.20 13.03
N LYS A 752 17.99 -2.74 12.22
CA LYS A 752 17.42 -2.01 11.08
C LYS A 752 15.99 -1.60 11.36
N MET A 753 15.58 -0.55 10.73
CA MET A 753 14.18 -0.15 10.64
C MET A 753 13.74 -0.27 9.20
N ARG A 754 12.54 -0.81 8.98
CA ARG A 754 11.91 -0.92 7.67
C ARG A 754 10.68 -0.03 7.62
N ALA A 755 10.56 0.72 6.54
CA ALA A 755 9.39 1.52 6.23
C ALA A 755 8.58 0.81 5.15
N LEU A 756 7.35 0.46 5.50
CA LEU A 756 6.37 -0.15 4.60
C LEU A 756 5.54 0.96 3.96
N THR A 757 5.62 1.09 2.62
CA THR A 757 5.00 2.21 1.91
C THR A 757 3.84 1.77 1.02
N HIS A 758 2.93 2.70 0.77
CA HIS A 758 1.83 2.50 -0.17
C HIS A 758 2.17 3.16 -1.52
N GLY A 759 2.85 2.43 -2.38
CA GLY A 759 3.20 2.87 -3.74
C GLY A 759 4.69 3.08 -4.02
N ALA A 760 5.58 2.78 -3.05
CA ALA A 760 7.03 2.84 -3.27
C ALA A 760 7.77 1.62 -2.68
N GLY A 761 7.07 0.49 -2.47
CA GLY A 761 7.67 -0.72 -1.93
C GLY A 761 8.09 -0.59 -0.47
N ILE A 762 9.15 -1.30 -0.09
CA ILE A 762 9.70 -1.29 1.27
C ILE A 762 11.12 -0.74 1.24
N TRP A 763 11.40 0.08 2.22
CA TRP A 763 12.70 0.72 2.43
C TRP A 763 13.31 0.28 3.75
N GLU A 764 14.63 0.21 3.80
CA GLU A 764 15.39 -0.24 4.97
C GLU A 764 16.47 0.77 5.31
N ILE A 765 16.65 1.05 6.62
CA ILE A 765 17.74 1.87 7.13
C ILE A 765 18.37 1.21 8.37
N LYS A 766 19.67 1.31 8.53
CA LYS A 766 20.36 0.85 9.73
C LYS A 766 20.24 1.92 10.82
N LEU A 767 19.80 1.53 12.01
CA LEU A 767 19.78 2.41 13.17
C LEU A 767 21.19 2.60 13.74
N ALA A 768 21.41 3.68 14.49
CA ALA A 768 22.69 3.97 15.12
C ALA A 768 23.20 2.77 15.92
N ALA A 769 24.49 2.52 15.85
CA ALA A 769 25.13 1.45 16.61
C ALA A 769 24.95 1.67 18.11
N VAL A 770 24.86 0.59 18.87
CA VAL A 770 24.84 0.67 20.33
C VAL A 770 26.17 1.27 20.78
N PRO A 771 26.21 2.35 21.60
CA PRO A 771 27.44 2.88 22.08
C PRO A 771 28.12 1.85 23.00
N THR A 772 29.38 1.63 22.80
CA THR A 772 30.23 0.93 23.75
C THR A 772 30.75 1.90 24.83
N SER A 773 30.27 3.14 24.84
CA SER A 773 30.69 4.13 25.82
C SER A 773 30.01 3.92 27.17
N VAL A 774 30.79 4.04 28.22
CA VAL A 774 30.31 4.02 29.60
C VAL A 774 29.62 5.35 29.91
N VAL A 775 28.40 5.27 30.42
CA VAL A 775 27.64 6.44 30.84
C VAL A 775 27.67 6.54 32.37
N ASN A 776 27.96 7.73 32.88
CA ASN A 776 27.88 8.02 34.30
C ASN A 776 26.41 8.36 34.66
N GLU A 777 25.82 7.63 35.56
CA GLU A 777 24.46 7.87 36.07
C GLU A 777 24.50 8.36 37.52
N GLY A 778 24.32 9.62 37.75
CA GLY A 778 23.77 10.07 38.98
C GLY A 778 24.58 10.87 39.97
N SER A 779 23.87 11.44 40.92
CA SER A 779 24.31 12.42 41.90
C SER A 779 24.76 11.86 43.27
N GLU A 780 24.59 10.56 43.49
CA GLU A 780 25.06 9.92 44.73
C GLU A 780 26.36 9.15 44.50
N LEU A 781 27.40 9.48 45.28
CA LEU A 781 28.67 8.81 45.22
C LEU A 781 28.60 7.44 45.91
N PRO A 782 28.88 6.33 45.22
CA PRO A 782 28.81 5.00 45.80
C PRO A 782 29.94 4.81 46.83
N LYS A 783 29.59 4.18 47.94
CA LYS A 783 30.52 3.87 49.03
C LYS A 783 31.31 2.58 48.79
N GLU A 784 30.83 1.69 47.91
CA GLU A 784 31.39 0.39 47.60
C GLU A 784 31.41 0.15 46.09
N PHE A 785 32.34 -0.67 45.60
CA PHE A 785 32.29 -1.19 44.25
C PHE A 785 31.15 -2.18 44.09
N ALA A 786 30.49 -2.17 42.94
CA ALA A 786 29.44 -3.13 42.64
C ALA A 786 29.44 -3.49 41.16
N LEU A 787 29.07 -4.75 40.87
CA LEU A 787 28.72 -5.22 39.52
C LEU A 787 27.34 -5.85 39.64
N LYS A 788 26.34 -5.23 38.98
CA LYS A 788 24.97 -5.70 39.03
C LYS A 788 24.72 -6.78 37.96
N GLN A 789 23.61 -7.51 38.11
CA GLN A 789 23.15 -8.43 37.09
C GLN A 789 22.74 -7.62 35.85
N ASN A 790 23.17 -8.11 34.68
CA ASN A 790 22.72 -7.48 33.42
C ASN A 790 21.20 -7.57 33.25
N TYR A 791 20.63 -6.54 32.60
CA TYR A 791 19.21 -6.49 32.33
C TYR A 791 18.96 -5.94 30.91
N PRO A 792 18.08 -6.61 30.13
CA PRO A 792 17.41 -7.87 30.43
C PRO A 792 18.38 -9.08 30.53
N ASN A 793 17.98 -10.14 31.26
CA ASN A 793 18.65 -11.43 31.27
C ASN A 793 17.61 -12.55 31.49
N PRO A 794 17.30 -13.43 30.50
CA PRO A 794 17.96 -13.54 29.20
C PRO A 794 17.81 -12.29 28.33
N PHE A 795 18.70 -12.11 27.36
CA PHE A 795 18.70 -10.93 26.48
C PHE A 795 18.87 -11.27 24.98
N ASN A 796 18.46 -10.34 24.10
CA ASN A 796 18.53 -10.46 22.63
C ASN A 796 18.50 -9.08 21.95
N PRO A 797 19.48 -8.69 21.18
CA PRO A 797 20.90 -9.03 21.32
C PRO A 797 21.63 -8.11 22.32
N VAL A 798 20.94 -7.12 22.90
CA VAL A 798 21.51 -6.07 23.74
C VAL A 798 21.09 -6.24 25.19
N THR A 799 22.04 -6.01 26.09
CA THR A 799 21.81 -5.95 27.54
C THR A 799 22.63 -4.85 28.18
N ARG A 800 22.15 -4.29 29.25
CA ARG A 800 22.82 -3.28 30.06
C ARG A 800 23.49 -3.94 31.27
N ILE A 801 24.70 -3.53 31.56
CA ILE A 801 25.50 -3.94 32.74
C ILE A 801 25.79 -2.70 33.57
N ASP A 802 25.22 -2.62 34.77
CA ASP A 802 25.44 -1.54 35.71
C ASP A 802 26.59 -1.90 36.67
N PHE A 803 27.44 -0.91 36.97
CA PHE A 803 28.51 -1.05 37.97
C PHE A 803 28.77 0.26 38.72
N SER A 804 29.30 0.12 39.95
CA SER A 804 29.64 1.25 40.81
C SER A 804 31.13 1.28 41.10
N VAL A 805 31.72 2.50 41.08
CA VAL A 805 33.13 2.76 41.36
C VAL A 805 33.21 3.61 42.62
N ALA A 806 33.70 3.04 43.74
CA ALA A 806 33.75 3.69 45.05
C ALA A 806 34.92 4.70 45.21
N LYS A 807 36.00 4.51 44.47
CA LYS A 807 37.14 5.43 44.38
C LYS A 807 37.74 5.34 43.00
N GLN A 808 38.47 6.37 42.60
CA GLN A 808 39.16 6.38 41.31
C GLN A 808 40.01 5.12 41.13
N SER A 809 39.73 4.32 40.11
CA SER A 809 40.37 3.01 39.86
C SER A 809 40.34 2.69 38.38
N ASN A 810 41.25 1.84 37.92
CA ASN A 810 41.19 1.25 36.61
C ASN A 810 40.14 0.12 36.60
N ILE A 811 39.11 0.28 35.78
CA ILE A 811 38.01 -0.68 35.64
C ILE A 811 38.10 -1.36 34.29
N ARG A 812 38.15 -2.72 34.35
CA ARG A 812 38.02 -3.55 33.15
C ARG A 812 36.81 -4.44 33.27
N ILE A 813 35.95 -4.47 32.25
CA ILE A 813 34.83 -5.41 32.14
C ILE A 813 35.00 -6.20 30.85
N ASN A 814 35.15 -7.51 30.99
CA ASN A 814 35.30 -8.44 29.87
C ASN A 814 34.14 -9.42 29.87
N VAL A 815 33.71 -9.84 28.65
CA VAL A 815 32.76 -10.93 28.41
C VAL A 815 33.50 -12.17 27.98
N TYR A 816 33.10 -13.31 28.54
CA TYR A 816 33.70 -14.63 28.31
C TYR A 816 32.66 -15.63 27.84
N ASP A 817 33.04 -16.56 27.01
CA ASP A 817 32.27 -17.77 26.71
C ASP A 817 32.42 -18.82 27.84
N VAL A 818 31.71 -19.95 27.66
CA VAL A 818 31.74 -21.06 28.63
C VAL A 818 33.10 -21.73 28.77
N SER A 819 34.03 -21.52 27.83
CA SER A 819 35.40 -22.01 27.90
C SER A 819 36.35 -21.06 28.66
N GLY A 820 35.87 -19.87 29.03
CA GLY A 820 36.66 -18.82 29.65
C GLY A 820 37.42 -17.95 28.66
N LYS A 821 37.19 -18.08 27.38
CA LYS A 821 37.79 -17.23 26.34
C LYS A 821 37.09 -15.87 26.32
N ILE A 822 37.86 -14.78 26.27
CA ILE A 822 37.34 -13.44 26.11
C ILE A 822 36.72 -13.31 24.71
N VAL A 823 35.42 -13.05 24.66
CA VAL A 823 34.65 -12.80 23.41
C VAL A 823 34.45 -11.31 23.15
N LYS A 824 34.48 -10.48 24.21
CA LYS A 824 34.38 -9.02 24.07
C LYS A 824 35.03 -8.31 25.25
N LYS A 825 35.73 -7.23 24.99
CA LYS A 825 36.19 -6.27 26.01
C LYS A 825 35.25 -5.07 25.98
N LEU A 826 34.56 -4.80 27.11
CA LEU A 826 33.57 -3.71 27.17
C LEU A 826 34.19 -2.43 27.74
N ILE A 827 35.02 -2.55 28.76
CA ILE A 827 35.67 -1.44 29.48
C ILE A 827 37.12 -1.81 29.75
N ASP A 828 38.02 -0.85 29.59
CA ASP A 828 39.42 -0.94 30.06
C ASP A 828 39.98 0.49 30.20
N LYS A 829 39.58 1.20 31.27
CA LYS A 829 40.04 2.58 31.51
C LYS A 829 39.83 3.02 32.97
N ASN A 830 40.48 4.13 33.35
CA ASN A 830 40.28 4.76 34.66
C ASN A 830 38.92 5.42 34.75
N HIS A 831 38.23 5.18 35.87
CA HIS A 831 36.96 5.80 36.25
C HIS A 831 37.11 6.54 37.58
N SER A 832 36.49 7.72 37.69
CA SER A 832 36.29 8.40 38.95
C SER A 832 35.17 7.72 39.76
N THR A 833 35.02 8.12 41.04
CA THR A 833 33.89 7.66 41.85
C THR A 833 32.56 8.00 41.19
N GLY A 834 31.63 7.02 41.10
CA GLY A 834 30.34 7.21 40.44
C GLY A 834 29.64 5.88 40.10
N ASN A 835 28.37 6.01 39.72
CA ASN A 835 27.57 4.92 39.18
C ASN A 835 27.61 4.96 37.67
N TYR A 836 27.85 3.83 37.04
CA TYR A 836 28.10 3.71 35.62
C TYR A 836 27.31 2.53 35.04
N TYR A 837 27.05 2.59 33.74
CA TYR A 837 26.64 1.40 33.01
C TYR A 837 27.34 1.32 31.65
N VAL A 838 27.32 0.12 31.09
CA VAL A 838 27.76 -0.18 29.74
C VAL A 838 26.72 -1.07 29.07
N ASN A 839 26.39 -0.77 27.84
CA ASN A 839 25.59 -1.65 27.02
C ASN A 839 26.48 -2.67 26.30
N PHE A 840 26.05 -3.92 26.34
CA PHE A 840 26.67 -5.01 25.62
C PHE A 840 25.78 -5.47 24.47
N ASP A 841 26.29 -5.34 23.24
CA ASP A 841 25.69 -5.89 22.03
C ASP A 841 26.39 -7.19 21.66
N SER A 842 25.62 -8.26 21.65
CA SER A 842 26.08 -9.62 21.35
C SER A 842 25.77 -10.07 19.92
N TYR A 843 25.54 -9.12 18.99
CA TYR A 843 25.10 -9.42 17.62
C TYR A 843 25.94 -10.51 16.94
N GLU A 844 27.27 -10.51 17.15
CA GLU A 844 28.19 -11.46 16.54
C GLU A 844 28.28 -12.80 17.28
N LEU A 845 27.62 -12.96 18.44
CA LEU A 845 27.74 -14.15 19.28
C LEU A 845 26.53 -15.06 19.08
N SER A 846 26.71 -16.37 19.23
CA SER A 846 25.62 -17.36 19.17
C SER A 846 24.79 -17.39 20.46
N SER A 847 23.53 -17.86 20.39
CA SER A 847 22.73 -18.14 21.59
C SER A 847 23.50 -19.06 22.55
N GLY A 848 23.42 -18.72 23.83
CA GLY A 848 24.16 -19.50 24.85
C GLY A 848 24.37 -18.75 26.14
N VAL A 849 25.09 -19.38 27.04
CA VAL A 849 25.52 -18.82 28.31
C VAL A 849 26.86 -18.13 28.16
N TYR A 850 26.94 -16.91 28.67
CA TYR A 850 28.15 -16.10 28.74
C TYR A 850 28.38 -15.62 30.17
N PHE A 851 29.60 -15.19 30.46
CA PHE A 851 29.96 -14.61 31.74
C PHE A 851 30.57 -13.23 31.48
N TYR A 852 30.38 -12.29 32.41
CA TYR A 852 31.10 -11.03 32.40
C TYR A 852 31.69 -10.75 33.76
N ALA A 853 32.94 -10.27 33.75
CA ALA A 853 33.70 -10.06 34.95
C ALA A 853 34.21 -8.61 35.04
N MET A 854 34.05 -7.99 36.20
CA MET A 854 34.67 -6.73 36.57
C MET A 854 36.01 -6.96 37.24
N ILE A 855 37.04 -6.30 36.75
CA ILE A 855 38.39 -6.32 37.23
C ILE A 855 38.74 -4.89 37.65
N ILE A 856 39.23 -4.71 38.87
CA ILE A 856 39.56 -3.43 39.48
C ILE A 856 41.08 -3.41 39.76
N ASP A 857 41.80 -2.46 39.18
CA ASP A 857 43.21 -2.30 39.33
C ASP A 857 44.01 -3.63 39.11
N GLY A 858 43.54 -4.41 38.13
CA GLY A 858 44.13 -5.70 37.74
C GLY A 858 43.62 -6.93 38.51
N ASN A 859 42.83 -6.77 39.58
CA ASN A 859 42.29 -7.85 40.39
C ASN A 859 40.83 -8.12 40.05
N LEU A 860 40.47 -9.43 39.92
CA LEU A 860 39.09 -9.83 39.69
C LEU A 860 38.21 -9.45 40.88
N PHE A 861 37.23 -8.64 40.68
CA PHE A 861 36.27 -8.23 41.72
C PHE A 861 35.03 -9.13 41.75
N LYS A 862 34.33 -9.30 40.60
CA LYS A 862 33.11 -10.09 40.56
C LYS A 862 32.85 -10.60 39.14
N THR A 863 32.23 -11.77 39.05
CA THR A 863 31.72 -12.36 37.79
C THR A 863 30.24 -12.65 37.89
N ASN A 864 29.47 -12.31 36.85
CA ASN A 864 28.06 -12.63 36.72
C ASN A 864 27.82 -13.44 35.44
N ARG A 865 26.75 -14.25 35.45
CA ARG A 865 26.30 -15.04 34.30
C ARG A 865 25.22 -14.27 33.53
N MET A 866 25.23 -14.36 32.22
CA MET A 866 24.15 -13.87 31.34
C MET A 866 23.79 -14.94 30.30
N THR A 867 22.54 -14.89 29.83
CA THR A 867 22.02 -15.83 28.83
C THR A 867 21.57 -15.04 27.61
N LEU A 868 22.18 -15.33 26.47
CA LEU A 868 21.82 -14.79 25.17
C LEU A 868 20.81 -15.74 24.49
N LEU A 869 19.69 -15.24 24.09
CA LEU A 869 18.67 -15.94 23.30
C LEU A 869 18.46 -15.17 21.99
N LYS A 870 18.90 -15.74 20.89
CA LYS A 870 18.63 -15.23 19.52
C LYS A 870 17.46 -15.96 18.92
#